data_c98ea1ce449fad49e03bd6a0611a53f3
#
_entry.id   c98ea1ce449fad49e03bd6a0611a53f3
#
_cell.length_a   1.000
_cell.length_b   1.000
_cell.length_c   1.000
_cell.angle_alpha   90.00
_cell.angle_beta   90.00
_cell.angle_gamma   90.00
#
_symmetry.space_group_name_H-M   'P 1'
#
loop_
_entity.id
_entity.type
_entity.pdbx_description
1 polymer ?
#
loop_
_entity_poly.entity_id
_entity_poly.type
_entity_poly.pdbx_seq_one_letter_code
_entity_poly.pdbx_strand_id
1 'polypeptide(L)'
;MNKISRKGFLKIAAAAAMSGVTAGALAACESASSAASSAVSSGAGSVAAGATYIPGTYEGTAQGISSTVKVTMTFSETAVTDVVVDTSGETASYGAAAADELRQQLLEAGSAEIDGVSGSTITSDAVMKAAQSCYAQAKGEAVVTSVQLPSGDENDWLGTEPDIDEAAITETWDTDIVIVGAGNGGMCAAAYAAQKGLNFRIIEQNSAVMETRHWYGTIDSSEAQKQGVPPVDRAELLSEISRSMGGRCDQRVVKTWIDESAAMHDFVAGILESAPYNYTCNLTLGDEAKWPDDTQISQTKLMFPVQQVDYSSAEKPRNVVFQEYIESLGYAVDFHTGLAKLEKDGDGRITGLIAQNTEDGHFIRINASQGVLLACGGYAGNPYMMEKLDPLGTSVTTACSYAPADKGYGIRAAIWAGAHLDAEAAPVLFDRGLVAPGVDSGYVESASSFGGKAFPGTVGQYNPGSQPFLKVNRHGERFMNESQEYDNASHASFQQPGHVYAMIHDANFREDVDRFHTIGCSALTRYIPGMMESQLEQYEAEGLIMKADTIEELADKMGFAGADKDTFIATVQRYNELYDAQKDEDFGKPASRLSAIRTAPFYGCWLGASLLCSLQGISITPNCQAKDDRNEPIPGLYVTGDMSGSFFQNNYPCVMGGTACGRTLTFAIKAIKQMAGLE
;
A
#
# COMPACT_ATOMS: atom_id res chain seq x y z
N MET A 1 -30.37 -12.66 22.66
CA MET A 1 -28.98 -12.70 22.23
C MET A 1 -28.28 -11.50 22.83
N ASN A 2 -27.30 -11.72 23.69
CA ASN A 2 -26.63 -10.62 24.39
C ASN A 2 -25.72 -9.86 23.43
N LYS A 3 -25.90 -8.56 23.31
CA LYS A 3 -25.03 -7.66 22.55
C LYS A 3 -23.62 -7.72 23.14
N ILE A 4 -22.67 -8.18 22.36
CA ILE A 4 -21.25 -8.15 22.73
C ILE A 4 -20.76 -6.72 22.44
N SER A 5 -20.32 -6.02 23.48
CA SER A 5 -19.79 -4.66 23.33
C SER A 5 -18.45 -4.67 22.57
N ARG A 6 -18.08 -3.53 21.98
CA ARG A 6 -16.81 -3.29 21.25
C ARG A 6 -15.59 -3.94 21.93
N LYS A 7 -15.56 -3.99 23.29
CA LYS A 7 -14.52 -4.67 24.08
C LYS A 7 -14.61 -6.21 24.09
N GLY A 8 -15.77 -6.79 23.81
CA GLY A 8 -15.96 -8.25 23.74
C GLY A 8 -15.60 -8.83 22.38
N PHE A 9 -15.80 -8.06 21.31
CA PHE A 9 -15.53 -8.49 19.94
C PHE A 9 -14.02 -8.57 19.64
N LEU A 10 -13.21 -7.68 20.19
CA LEU A 10 -11.75 -7.71 20.06
C LEU A 10 -11.08 -9.01 20.58
N LYS A 11 -11.73 -9.71 21.52
CA LYS A 11 -11.24 -11.00 22.02
C LYS A 11 -11.59 -12.19 21.13
N ILE A 12 -12.60 -12.04 20.26
CA ILE A 12 -13.08 -13.11 19.36
C ILE A 12 -12.43 -12.97 17.97
N ALA A 13 -12.15 -11.76 17.51
CA ALA A 13 -11.53 -11.51 16.20
C ALA A 13 -10.06 -12.00 16.13
N ALA A 14 -9.34 -12.01 17.24
CA ALA A 14 -7.98 -12.57 17.29
C ALA A 14 -7.92 -14.10 17.11
N ALA A 15 -9.07 -14.80 17.29
CA ALA A 15 -9.19 -16.25 17.08
C ALA A 15 -9.79 -16.61 15.71
N ALA A 16 -10.46 -15.65 15.02
CA ALA A 16 -11.16 -15.89 13.75
C ALA A 16 -10.32 -15.58 12.50
N ALA A 17 -9.19 -14.90 12.64
CA ALA A 17 -8.25 -14.67 11.54
C ALA A 17 -7.52 -15.94 11.06
N MET A 18 -7.83 -17.09 11.66
CA MET A 18 -7.22 -18.39 11.35
C MET A 18 -8.23 -19.48 10.94
N SER A 19 -9.49 -19.17 10.66
CA SER A 19 -10.44 -20.18 10.22
C SER A 19 -11.42 -19.66 9.17
N GLY A 20 -11.34 -20.29 8.04
CA GLY A 20 -12.08 -20.27 6.80
C GLY A 20 -13.49 -19.66 6.75
N VAL A 21 -13.69 -18.95 5.70
CA VAL A 21 -15.00 -18.50 5.22
C VAL A 21 -15.59 -19.59 4.34
N THR A 22 -16.79 -19.98 4.65
CA THR A 22 -17.60 -20.90 3.83
C THR A 22 -18.31 -20.14 2.72
N ALA A 23 -18.29 -20.76 1.55
CA ALA A 23 -18.93 -20.30 0.31
C ALA A 23 -20.47 -20.25 0.40
N GLY A 24 -21.06 -19.34 -0.36
CA GLY A 24 -22.49 -19.25 -0.60
C GLY A 24 -22.86 -18.62 -1.94
N ALA A 25 -23.03 -19.51 -2.92
CA ALA A 25 -23.97 -19.49 -4.03
C ALA A 25 -24.06 -18.31 -5.01
N LEU A 26 -23.58 -18.59 -6.22
CA LEU A 26 -23.95 -18.00 -7.51
C LEU A 26 -25.45 -18.21 -7.85
N ALA A 27 -26.09 -17.15 -8.34
CA ALA A 27 -27.21 -17.29 -9.27
C ALA A 27 -27.08 -16.25 -10.37
N ALA A 28 -26.94 -16.75 -11.59
CA ALA A 28 -26.94 -16.00 -12.83
C ALA A 28 -28.33 -15.43 -13.13
N CYS A 29 -28.40 -14.24 -13.73
CA CYS A 29 -29.46 -13.86 -14.65
C CYS A 29 -28.94 -12.90 -15.73
N GLU A 30 -29.35 -13.22 -16.95
CA GLU A 30 -28.97 -12.61 -18.22
C GLU A 30 -29.53 -11.21 -18.43
N SER A 31 -28.74 -10.48 -19.19
CA SER A 31 -29.00 -9.36 -20.10
C SER A 31 -30.42 -8.79 -20.23
N ALA A 32 -30.51 -7.47 -20.10
CA ALA A 32 -31.29 -6.61 -21.01
C ALA A 32 -30.75 -5.18 -20.99
N SER A 33 -30.23 -4.76 -22.13
CA SER A 33 -29.89 -3.39 -22.47
C SER A 33 -31.14 -2.50 -22.53
N SER A 34 -31.14 -1.36 -21.85
CA SER A 34 -31.81 -0.17 -22.35
C SER A 34 -31.25 1.07 -21.67
N ALA A 35 -30.63 1.92 -22.49
CA ALA A 35 -30.24 3.26 -22.10
C ALA A 35 -31.50 4.08 -21.73
N ALA A 36 -31.47 4.64 -20.53
CA ALA A 36 -32.30 5.77 -20.19
C ALA A 36 -31.46 6.76 -19.39
N SER A 37 -31.00 7.79 -20.08
CA SER A 37 -30.51 9.01 -19.46
C SER A 37 -31.66 9.65 -18.68
N SER A 38 -31.64 9.57 -17.35
CA SER A 38 -32.49 10.38 -16.52
C SER A 38 -31.68 11.53 -15.94
N ALA A 39 -31.94 12.70 -16.45
CA ALA A 39 -31.51 13.97 -15.89
C ALA A 39 -31.92 14.05 -14.42
N VAL A 40 -30.94 14.30 -13.54
CA VAL A 40 -31.18 14.67 -12.15
C VAL A 40 -31.87 16.04 -12.14
N SER A 41 -33.17 16.06 -11.92
CA SER A 41 -33.89 17.30 -11.64
C SER A 41 -33.68 17.64 -10.16
N SER A 42 -32.96 18.71 -9.88
CA SER A 42 -32.93 19.36 -8.57
C SER A 42 -34.31 20.01 -8.29
N GLY A 43 -35.26 19.21 -7.82
CA GLY A 43 -36.51 19.68 -7.30
C GLY A 43 -36.48 19.59 -5.78
N ALA A 44 -36.43 20.73 -5.07
CA ALA A 44 -36.63 20.77 -3.64
C ALA A 44 -38.08 20.33 -3.34
N GLY A 45 -38.27 19.05 -3.05
CA GLY A 45 -39.52 18.52 -2.51
C GLY A 45 -39.64 18.88 -1.03
N SER A 46 -40.81 19.29 -0.57
CA SER A 46 -41.06 19.51 0.85
C SER A 46 -41.62 18.24 1.49
N VAL A 47 -41.17 17.94 2.72
CA VAL A 47 -41.70 16.82 3.52
C VAL A 47 -43.18 17.06 3.83
N ALA A 48 -44.05 16.07 3.60
CA ALA A 48 -45.46 16.16 3.88
C ALA A 48 -45.73 16.28 5.39
N ALA A 49 -46.81 16.93 5.79
CA ALA A 49 -47.16 17.10 7.22
C ALA A 49 -47.39 15.72 7.87
N GLY A 50 -46.51 15.36 8.85
CA GLY A 50 -46.54 14.08 9.54
C GLY A 50 -45.59 13.01 8.99
N ALA A 51 -44.91 13.25 7.87
CA ALA A 51 -43.84 12.40 7.35
C ALA A 51 -42.49 12.83 7.92
N THR A 52 -41.58 11.87 8.07
CA THR A 52 -40.16 12.12 8.47
C THR A 52 -39.28 12.31 7.24
N TYR A 53 -39.62 11.66 6.14
CA TYR A 53 -38.84 11.65 4.88
C TYR A 53 -39.75 11.92 3.67
N ILE A 54 -39.16 12.43 2.63
CA ILE A 54 -39.72 12.45 1.28
C ILE A 54 -39.49 11.04 0.71
N PRO A 55 -40.55 10.27 0.37
CA PRO A 55 -40.36 8.94 -0.20
C PRO A 55 -39.59 8.98 -1.52
N GLY A 56 -38.62 8.08 -1.67
CA GLY A 56 -37.79 8.01 -2.88
C GLY A 56 -36.53 7.20 -2.66
N THR A 57 -35.76 7.03 -3.72
CA THR A 57 -34.43 6.43 -3.66
C THR A 57 -33.40 7.54 -3.87
N TYR A 58 -32.46 7.63 -2.95
CA TYR A 58 -31.44 8.66 -2.91
C TYR A 58 -30.07 8.02 -2.94
N GLU A 59 -29.12 8.70 -3.56
CA GLU A 59 -27.73 8.27 -3.69
C GLU A 59 -26.82 9.27 -2.98
N GLY A 60 -25.91 8.74 -2.18
CA GLY A 60 -24.84 9.50 -1.56
C GLY A 60 -23.50 8.88 -1.88
N THR A 61 -22.48 9.70 -1.99
CA THR A 61 -21.10 9.26 -2.21
C THR A 61 -20.16 9.94 -1.24
N ALA A 62 -19.08 9.23 -0.86
CA ALA A 62 -17.99 9.80 -0.08
C ALA A 62 -16.68 9.14 -0.45
N GLN A 63 -15.57 9.84 -0.25
CA GLN A 63 -14.24 9.30 -0.52
C GLN A 63 -13.88 8.27 0.55
N GLY A 64 -13.63 7.03 0.13
CA GLY A 64 -12.99 6.00 0.93
C GLY A 64 -11.46 6.06 0.84
N ILE A 65 -10.80 5.00 1.29
CA ILE A 65 -9.33 4.93 1.25
C ILE A 65 -8.79 4.78 -0.18
N SER A 66 -9.44 3.95 -0.99
CA SER A 66 -8.99 3.59 -2.34
C SER A 66 -9.90 4.09 -3.45
N SER A 67 -11.18 4.31 -3.15
CA SER A 67 -12.22 4.60 -4.13
C SER A 67 -13.29 5.52 -3.58
N THR A 68 -14.20 5.96 -4.45
CA THR A 68 -15.45 6.58 -4.02
C THR A 68 -16.41 5.49 -3.56
N VAL A 69 -16.76 5.50 -2.28
CA VAL A 69 -17.81 4.67 -1.70
C VAL A 69 -19.16 5.25 -2.07
N LYS A 70 -20.10 4.38 -2.43
CA LYS A 70 -21.45 4.78 -2.82
C LYS A 70 -22.49 4.06 -1.96
N VAL A 71 -23.46 4.81 -1.46
CA VAL A 71 -24.61 4.30 -0.74
C VAL A 71 -25.89 4.73 -1.46
N THR A 72 -26.77 3.78 -1.73
CA THR A 72 -28.11 4.04 -2.27
C THR A 72 -29.14 3.60 -1.24
N MET A 73 -30.01 4.51 -0.81
CA MET A 73 -31.03 4.26 0.20
C MET A 73 -32.43 4.58 -0.30
N THR A 74 -33.37 3.69 -0.05
CA THR A 74 -34.77 3.89 -0.36
C THR A 74 -35.57 4.21 0.90
N PHE A 75 -36.31 5.31 0.87
CA PHE A 75 -37.12 5.82 1.98
C PHE A 75 -38.59 5.72 1.68
N SER A 76 -39.35 5.28 2.69
CA SER A 76 -40.80 5.58 2.81
C SER A 76 -41.01 6.91 3.55
N GLU A 77 -42.26 7.31 3.80
CA GLU A 77 -42.55 8.52 4.59
C GLU A 77 -41.97 8.47 6.02
N THR A 78 -41.71 7.28 6.56
CA THR A 78 -41.34 7.10 7.97
C THR A 78 -40.11 6.25 8.24
N ALA A 79 -39.56 5.55 7.24
CA ALA A 79 -38.48 4.60 7.45
C ALA A 79 -37.63 4.41 6.20
N VAL A 80 -36.39 3.97 6.40
CA VAL A 80 -35.53 3.36 5.36
C VAL A 80 -36.06 1.96 5.06
N THR A 81 -36.27 1.64 3.79
CA THR A 81 -36.84 0.36 3.34
C THR A 81 -35.83 -0.51 2.62
N ASP A 82 -34.78 0.07 2.05
CA ASP A 82 -33.68 -0.66 1.43
C ASP A 82 -32.38 0.16 1.45
N VAL A 83 -31.26 -0.53 1.50
CA VAL A 83 -29.91 0.04 1.46
C VAL A 83 -29.03 -0.82 0.57
N VAL A 84 -28.28 -0.20 -0.32
CA VAL A 84 -27.20 -0.81 -1.10
C VAL A 84 -25.91 -0.06 -0.78
N VAL A 85 -24.87 -0.78 -0.40
CA VAL A 85 -23.54 -0.23 -0.12
C VAL A 85 -22.55 -0.79 -1.15
N ASP A 86 -21.93 0.09 -1.90
CA ASP A 86 -20.89 -0.27 -2.87
C ASP A 86 -19.54 0.25 -2.38
N THR A 87 -18.74 -0.68 -1.87
CA THR A 87 -17.34 -0.50 -1.48
C THR A 87 -16.40 -1.34 -2.34
N SER A 88 -16.84 -1.77 -3.53
CA SER A 88 -16.11 -2.71 -4.39
C SER A 88 -14.73 -2.20 -4.85
N GLY A 89 -14.55 -0.88 -4.92
CA GLY A 89 -13.27 -0.25 -5.23
C GLY A 89 -12.32 -0.08 -4.04
N GLU A 90 -12.75 -0.46 -2.84
CA GLU A 90 -11.92 -0.42 -1.63
C GLU A 90 -10.98 -1.64 -1.55
N THR A 91 -10.05 -1.65 -0.59
CA THR A 91 -9.15 -2.80 -0.38
C THR A 91 -9.92 -4.10 -0.16
N ALA A 92 -9.66 -5.10 -1.00
CA ALA A 92 -10.47 -6.32 -1.10
C ALA A 92 -10.65 -7.07 0.25
N SER A 93 -9.57 -7.19 1.04
CA SER A 93 -9.57 -7.94 2.31
C SER A 93 -10.22 -7.19 3.48
N TYR A 94 -10.49 -5.89 3.34
CA TYR A 94 -10.98 -5.04 4.43
C TYR A 94 -12.19 -4.22 3.99
N GLY A 95 -11.98 -3.19 3.19
CA GLY A 95 -13.03 -2.25 2.82
C GLY A 95 -14.11 -2.87 1.94
N ALA A 96 -13.75 -3.60 0.91
CA ALA A 96 -14.71 -4.28 0.04
C ALA A 96 -15.48 -5.38 0.77
N ALA A 97 -14.82 -6.13 1.65
CA ALA A 97 -15.45 -7.19 2.45
C ALA A 97 -16.43 -6.66 3.52
N ALA A 98 -16.36 -5.38 3.88
CA ALA A 98 -17.21 -4.76 4.90
C ALA A 98 -18.62 -4.38 4.40
N ALA A 99 -18.89 -4.40 3.10
CA ALA A 99 -20.12 -3.87 2.50
C ALA A 99 -21.40 -4.44 3.10
N ASP A 100 -21.49 -5.78 3.22
CA ASP A 100 -22.70 -6.45 3.72
C ASP A 100 -22.97 -6.14 5.19
N GLU A 101 -21.93 -6.08 6.02
CA GLU A 101 -22.07 -5.75 7.45
C GLU A 101 -22.49 -4.29 7.64
N LEU A 102 -21.86 -3.35 6.91
CA LEU A 102 -22.22 -1.93 6.93
C LEU A 102 -23.65 -1.70 6.43
N ARG A 103 -24.05 -2.39 5.36
CA ARG A 103 -25.44 -2.38 4.87
C ARG A 103 -26.43 -2.82 5.94
N GLN A 104 -26.13 -3.91 6.63
CA GLN A 104 -27.01 -4.43 7.68
C GLN A 104 -27.10 -3.46 8.87
N GLN A 105 -25.98 -2.88 9.30
CA GLN A 105 -25.96 -1.88 10.36
C GLN A 105 -26.82 -0.66 10.02
N LEU A 106 -26.74 -0.12 8.78
CA LEU A 106 -27.56 1.02 8.32
C LEU A 106 -29.05 0.70 8.33
N LEU A 107 -29.44 -0.51 7.90
CA LEU A 107 -30.84 -0.96 7.93
C LEU A 107 -31.38 -1.12 9.37
N GLU A 108 -30.58 -1.67 10.27
CA GLU A 108 -30.97 -1.91 11.67
C GLU A 108 -31.01 -0.61 12.49
N ALA A 109 -30.05 0.29 12.27
CA ALA A 109 -29.96 1.55 12.99
C ALA A 109 -31.06 2.53 12.59
N GLY A 110 -31.52 2.50 11.35
CA GLY A 110 -32.43 3.51 10.80
C GLY A 110 -31.84 4.92 10.83
N SER A 111 -30.53 5.04 10.88
CA SER A 111 -29.74 6.27 10.87
C SER A 111 -28.40 6.03 10.18
N ALA A 112 -27.69 7.12 9.85
CA ALA A 112 -26.33 7.03 9.32
C ALA A 112 -25.28 6.78 10.40
N GLU A 113 -25.64 6.88 11.68
CA GLU A 113 -24.74 6.63 12.81
C GLU A 113 -24.73 5.12 13.12
N ILE A 114 -23.66 4.45 12.76
CA ILE A 114 -23.44 3.01 12.93
C ILE A 114 -22.07 2.75 13.58
N ASP A 115 -21.88 1.53 14.09
CA ASP A 115 -20.62 1.17 14.79
C ASP A 115 -19.43 1.01 13.82
N GLY A 116 -19.70 0.82 12.53
CA GLY A 116 -18.68 0.51 11.53
C GLY A 116 -18.12 -0.90 11.67
N VAL A 117 -17.08 -1.20 10.84
CA VAL A 117 -16.42 -2.50 10.83
C VAL A 117 -14.97 -2.34 11.27
N SER A 118 -14.57 -3.13 12.27
CA SER A 118 -13.20 -3.08 12.81
C SER A 118 -12.18 -3.46 11.73
N GLY A 119 -11.13 -2.66 11.59
CA GLY A 119 -10.13 -2.81 10.53
C GLY A 119 -10.49 -2.14 9.20
N SER A 120 -11.71 -1.59 9.07
CA SER A 120 -12.19 -0.86 7.89
C SER A 120 -12.71 0.54 8.25
N THR A 121 -12.06 1.21 9.21
CA THR A 121 -12.55 2.47 9.81
C THR A 121 -12.79 3.55 8.76
N ILE A 122 -11.83 3.80 7.87
CA ILE A 122 -11.94 4.84 6.83
C ILE A 122 -13.08 4.53 5.84
N THR A 123 -13.20 3.27 5.41
CA THR A 123 -14.31 2.84 4.55
C THR A 123 -15.66 2.94 5.27
N SER A 124 -15.72 2.57 6.56
CA SER A 124 -16.93 2.69 7.39
C SER A 124 -17.37 4.16 7.51
N ASP A 125 -16.44 5.07 7.76
CA ASP A 125 -16.73 6.51 7.82
C ASP A 125 -17.21 7.05 6.46
N ALA A 126 -16.62 6.59 5.36
CA ALA A 126 -17.10 6.96 4.03
C ALA A 126 -18.54 6.46 3.78
N VAL A 127 -18.88 5.24 4.21
CA VAL A 127 -20.25 4.71 4.14
C VAL A 127 -21.20 5.54 5.00
N MET A 128 -20.81 5.92 6.23
CA MET A 128 -21.61 6.78 7.09
C MET A 128 -21.88 8.15 6.47
N LYS A 129 -20.86 8.81 5.90
CA LYS A 129 -20.99 10.09 5.19
C LYS A 129 -21.89 9.99 3.97
N ALA A 130 -21.72 8.94 3.17
CA ALA A 130 -22.58 8.69 2.01
C ALA A 130 -24.05 8.47 2.44
N ALA A 131 -24.28 7.72 3.52
CA ALA A 131 -25.61 7.53 4.09
C ALA A 131 -26.20 8.84 4.65
N GLN A 132 -25.42 9.68 5.34
CA GLN A 132 -25.84 11.01 5.80
C GLN A 132 -26.35 11.87 4.64
N SER A 133 -25.66 11.83 3.49
CA SER A 133 -26.11 12.50 2.27
C SER A 133 -27.48 11.99 1.81
N CYS A 134 -27.73 10.67 1.83
CA CYS A 134 -29.05 10.11 1.50
C CYS A 134 -30.14 10.59 2.48
N TYR A 135 -29.85 10.61 3.79
CA TYR A 135 -30.78 11.11 4.81
C TYR A 135 -31.09 12.60 4.63
N ALA A 136 -30.08 13.43 4.34
CA ALA A 136 -30.27 14.87 4.08
C ALA A 136 -31.17 15.08 2.86
N GLN A 137 -30.93 14.38 1.76
CA GLN A 137 -31.77 14.42 0.57
C GLN A 137 -33.23 14.01 0.88
N ALA A 138 -33.40 12.91 1.62
CA ALA A 138 -34.73 12.43 2.00
C ALA A 138 -35.50 13.39 2.96
N LYS A 139 -34.77 14.22 3.69
CA LYS A 139 -35.37 15.29 4.53
C LYS A 139 -35.58 16.61 3.78
N GLY A 140 -35.08 16.73 2.53
CA GLY A 140 -35.10 17.98 1.77
C GLY A 140 -34.07 19.00 2.27
N GLU A 141 -33.05 18.54 2.99
CA GLU A 141 -31.97 19.36 3.50
C GLU A 141 -30.88 19.55 2.41
N ALA A 142 -30.04 20.56 2.55
CA ALA A 142 -28.91 20.76 1.66
C ALA A 142 -27.89 19.62 1.87
N VAL A 143 -27.46 18.98 0.78
CA VAL A 143 -26.43 17.92 0.83
C VAL A 143 -25.08 18.58 1.02
N VAL A 144 -24.40 18.23 2.10
CA VAL A 144 -22.97 18.51 2.23
C VAL A 144 -22.24 17.41 1.46
N THR A 145 -21.83 17.71 0.22
CA THR A 145 -20.92 16.84 -0.50
C THR A 145 -19.56 16.86 0.22
N SER A 146 -19.00 15.68 0.49
CA SER A 146 -17.62 15.60 0.99
C SER A 146 -16.72 16.36 0.00
N VAL A 147 -16.07 17.42 0.47
CA VAL A 147 -15.24 18.24 -0.38
C VAL A 147 -13.99 17.44 -0.70
N GLN A 148 -13.78 17.13 -1.98
CA GLN A 148 -12.50 16.62 -2.42
C GLN A 148 -11.48 17.75 -2.36
N LEU A 149 -10.30 17.47 -1.79
CA LEU A 149 -9.18 18.38 -1.90
C LEU A 149 -8.94 18.71 -3.38
N PRO A 150 -8.65 19.98 -3.73
CA PRO A 150 -8.36 20.35 -5.11
C PRO A 150 -7.19 19.51 -5.63
N SER A 151 -7.46 18.60 -6.56
CA SER A 151 -6.47 17.68 -7.11
C SER A 151 -5.91 18.13 -8.47
N GLY A 152 -6.29 19.34 -8.93
CA GLY A 152 -6.00 19.77 -10.30
C GLY A 152 -6.90 19.10 -11.34
N ASP A 153 -6.57 19.27 -12.62
CA ASP A 153 -7.22 18.55 -13.71
C ASP A 153 -6.91 17.04 -13.58
N GLU A 154 -7.93 16.20 -13.60
CA GLU A 154 -7.79 14.74 -13.51
C GLU A 154 -6.89 14.17 -14.61
N ASN A 155 -6.78 14.86 -15.74
CA ASN A 155 -5.94 14.48 -16.87
C ASN A 155 -4.51 15.05 -16.82
N ASP A 156 -4.20 15.85 -15.79
CA ASP A 156 -2.84 16.38 -15.59
C ASP A 156 -2.23 15.74 -14.35
N TRP A 157 -1.14 15.00 -14.52
CA TRP A 157 -0.42 14.34 -13.43
C TRP A 157 0.02 15.31 -12.31
N LEU A 158 0.37 16.55 -12.65
CA LEU A 158 0.78 17.59 -11.70
C LEU A 158 -0.42 18.40 -11.21
N GLY A 159 -1.40 18.69 -12.06
CA GLY A 159 -2.49 19.61 -11.79
C GLY A 159 -2.01 21.07 -11.64
N THR A 160 -2.88 21.89 -11.14
CA THR A 160 -2.61 23.32 -10.89
C THR A 160 -2.65 23.60 -9.40
N GLU A 161 -1.72 24.41 -8.90
CA GLU A 161 -1.76 24.89 -7.52
C GLU A 161 -3.10 25.59 -7.25
N PRO A 162 -3.81 25.25 -6.17
CA PRO A 162 -5.09 25.86 -5.85
C PRO A 162 -4.96 27.36 -5.59
N ASP A 163 -5.79 28.16 -6.27
CA ASP A 163 -5.97 29.58 -5.96
C ASP A 163 -7.08 29.70 -4.91
N ILE A 164 -6.69 29.91 -3.65
CA ILE A 164 -7.60 29.97 -2.50
C ILE A 164 -7.75 31.42 -2.11
N ASP A 165 -9.00 31.94 -2.19
CA ASP A 165 -9.33 33.29 -1.75
C ASP A 165 -9.05 33.42 -0.24
N GLU A 166 -8.38 34.50 0.14
CA GLU A 166 -8.10 34.83 1.53
C GLU A 166 -9.37 34.88 2.40
N ALA A 167 -10.49 35.29 1.82
CA ALA A 167 -11.79 35.31 2.50
C ALA A 167 -12.40 33.92 2.73
N ALA A 168 -11.91 32.88 2.05
CA ALA A 168 -12.32 31.50 2.25
C ALA A 168 -11.59 30.80 3.42
N ILE A 169 -10.52 31.42 3.93
CA ILE A 169 -9.76 30.91 5.08
C ILE A 169 -10.48 31.38 6.34
N THR A 170 -11.11 30.45 7.04
CA THR A 170 -11.97 30.76 8.20
C THR A 170 -11.26 30.62 9.53
N GLU A 171 -10.15 29.87 9.56
CA GLU A 171 -9.35 29.62 10.75
C GLU A 171 -7.86 29.84 10.49
N THR A 172 -7.14 30.23 11.55
CA THR A 172 -5.68 30.32 11.53
C THR A 172 -5.12 29.68 12.79
N TRP A 173 -4.21 28.73 12.62
CA TRP A 173 -3.49 28.07 13.70
C TRP A 173 -2.01 28.44 13.64
N ASP A 174 -1.39 28.57 14.81
CA ASP A 174 0.04 28.87 14.93
C ASP A 174 0.74 27.73 15.66
N THR A 175 1.90 27.31 15.13
CA THR A 175 2.75 26.29 15.75
C THR A 175 4.21 26.48 15.31
N ASP A 176 5.14 25.69 15.87
CA ASP A 176 6.53 25.73 15.38
C ASP A 176 6.74 24.74 14.24
N ILE A 177 6.18 23.53 14.33
CA ILE A 177 6.33 22.46 13.35
C ILE A 177 4.94 21.97 12.93
N VAL A 178 4.73 21.83 11.61
CA VAL A 178 3.58 21.10 11.08
C VAL A 178 4.03 19.78 10.45
N ILE A 179 3.41 18.69 10.85
CA ILE A 179 3.58 17.36 10.27
C ILE A 179 2.33 17.04 9.46
N VAL A 180 2.48 16.68 8.19
CA VAL A 180 1.37 16.41 7.27
C VAL A 180 1.31 14.92 6.94
N GLY A 181 0.23 14.27 7.35
CA GLY A 181 -0.03 12.83 7.19
C GLY A 181 0.27 12.02 8.46
N ALA A 182 -0.67 11.17 8.87
CA ALA A 182 -0.57 10.30 10.04
C ALA A 182 -0.29 8.83 9.68
N GLY A 183 0.53 8.63 8.64
CA GLY A 183 1.13 7.33 8.28
C GLY A 183 2.36 7.01 9.11
N ASN A 184 3.16 6.02 8.66
CA ASN A 184 4.36 5.56 9.38
C ASN A 184 5.36 6.69 9.67
N GLY A 185 5.63 7.57 8.69
CA GLY A 185 6.58 8.68 8.87
C GLY A 185 6.04 9.76 9.81
N GLY A 186 4.80 10.20 9.59
CA GLY A 186 4.21 11.28 10.38
C GLY A 186 3.99 10.89 11.83
N MET A 187 3.49 9.69 12.12
CA MET A 187 3.30 9.22 13.49
C MET A 187 4.62 9.01 14.24
N CYS A 188 5.66 8.52 13.56
CA CYS A 188 7.00 8.42 14.16
C CYS A 188 7.59 9.81 14.47
N ALA A 189 7.43 10.78 13.55
CA ALA A 189 7.84 12.16 13.74
C ALA A 189 7.10 12.82 14.92
N ALA A 190 5.77 12.66 14.98
CA ALA A 190 4.93 13.19 16.05
C ALA A 190 5.28 12.58 17.40
N ALA A 191 5.50 11.27 17.47
CA ALA A 191 5.92 10.60 18.72
C ALA A 191 7.27 11.12 19.21
N TYR A 192 8.23 11.35 18.28
CA TYR A 192 9.53 11.91 18.65
C TYR A 192 9.41 13.38 19.09
N ALA A 193 8.66 14.19 18.37
CA ALA A 193 8.43 15.59 18.70
C ALA A 193 7.73 15.73 20.07
N ALA A 194 6.72 14.91 20.34
CA ALA A 194 6.01 14.88 21.63
C ALA A 194 6.95 14.47 22.79
N GLN A 195 7.79 13.44 22.58
CA GLN A 195 8.78 13.04 23.59
C GLN A 195 9.76 14.18 23.95
N LYS A 196 10.08 15.03 22.97
CA LYS A 196 10.97 16.20 23.17
C LYS A 196 10.23 17.42 23.69
N GLY A 197 8.91 17.38 23.86
CA GLY A 197 8.11 18.51 24.33
C GLY A 197 8.07 19.68 23.34
N LEU A 198 8.17 19.40 22.03
CA LEU A 198 8.16 20.43 20.99
C LEU A 198 6.74 20.94 20.76
N ASN A 199 6.62 22.18 20.30
CA ASN A 199 5.35 22.74 19.85
C ASN A 199 5.10 22.33 18.40
N PHE A 200 4.18 21.39 18.16
CA PHE A 200 3.86 20.89 16.81
C PHE A 200 2.38 20.59 16.66
N ARG A 201 1.92 20.54 15.42
CA ARG A 201 0.65 19.94 15.00
C ARG A 201 0.90 18.82 14.00
N ILE A 202 0.08 17.79 14.05
CA ILE A 202 0.01 16.74 13.03
C ILE A 202 -1.39 16.72 12.45
N ILE A 203 -1.51 16.87 11.13
CA ILE A 203 -2.77 16.86 10.39
C ILE A 203 -2.90 15.58 9.56
N GLU A 204 -4.12 15.06 9.43
CA GLU A 204 -4.46 13.89 8.63
C GLU A 204 -5.80 14.11 7.90
N GLN A 205 -5.85 13.87 6.60
CA GLN A 205 -7.06 14.05 5.80
C GLN A 205 -8.17 13.04 6.09
N ASN A 206 -7.81 11.86 6.59
CA ASN A 206 -8.74 10.78 6.94
C ASN A 206 -9.13 10.87 8.44
N SER A 207 -9.97 9.94 8.88
CA SER A 207 -10.49 9.83 10.24
C SER A 207 -9.63 8.98 11.19
N ALA A 208 -8.55 8.36 10.70
CA ALA A 208 -7.72 7.45 11.48
C ALA A 208 -6.26 7.47 11.05
N VAL A 209 -5.38 7.12 11.97
CA VAL A 209 -3.97 6.85 11.65
C VAL A 209 -3.86 5.57 10.81
N MET A 210 -2.87 5.53 9.92
CA MET A 210 -2.68 4.41 9.01
C MET A 210 -1.31 3.77 9.22
N GLU A 211 -1.28 2.43 9.33
CA GLU A 211 -0.05 1.64 9.32
C GLU A 211 -0.02 0.73 8.10
N THR A 212 0.83 1.04 7.12
CA THR A 212 0.99 0.22 5.92
C THR A 212 2.00 -0.90 6.08
N ARG A 213 2.94 -0.76 7.02
CA ARG A 213 4.00 -1.74 7.29
C ARG A 213 4.44 -1.68 8.75
N HIS A 214 4.47 -2.85 9.41
CA HIS A 214 5.06 -2.99 10.75
C HIS A 214 6.56 -3.35 10.71
N TRP A 215 7.04 -4.01 9.64
CA TRP A 215 8.45 -4.36 9.46
C TRP A 215 9.27 -3.17 9.01
N TYR A 216 10.50 -3.07 9.53
CA TYR A 216 11.44 -2.04 9.12
C TYR A 216 12.89 -2.54 9.18
N GLY A 217 13.73 -2.05 8.28
CA GLY A 217 15.15 -2.36 8.22
C GLY A 217 15.95 -1.43 9.12
N THR A 218 16.89 -2.03 9.85
CA THR A 218 17.85 -1.30 10.69
C THR A 218 19.25 -1.80 10.43
N ILE A 219 20.27 -1.08 10.88
CA ILE A 219 21.67 -1.50 10.79
C ILE A 219 22.27 -1.54 12.19
N ASP A 220 22.67 -2.74 12.63
CA ASP A 220 23.30 -3.00 13.92
C ASP A 220 22.45 -2.52 15.10
N SER A 221 21.15 -2.74 15.05
CA SER A 221 20.21 -2.39 16.13
C SER A 221 20.52 -3.15 17.42
N SER A 222 20.03 -2.64 18.55
CA SER A 222 20.14 -3.30 19.85
C SER A 222 19.55 -4.72 19.82
N GLU A 223 18.48 -4.94 19.05
CA GLU A 223 17.86 -6.24 18.87
C GLU A 223 18.74 -7.21 18.06
N ALA A 224 19.34 -6.73 16.96
CA ALA A 224 20.31 -7.54 16.20
C ALA A 224 21.50 -7.96 17.07
N GLN A 225 21.99 -7.05 17.93
CA GLN A 225 23.07 -7.35 18.87
C GLN A 225 22.64 -8.36 19.94
N LYS A 226 21.45 -8.23 20.53
CA LYS A 226 20.90 -9.19 21.50
C LYS A 226 20.80 -10.59 20.91
N GLN A 227 20.41 -10.70 19.65
CA GLN A 227 20.28 -11.98 18.94
C GLN A 227 21.62 -12.50 18.37
N GLY A 228 22.71 -11.75 18.55
CA GLY A 228 24.05 -12.15 18.11
C GLY A 228 24.21 -12.14 16.58
N VAL A 229 23.48 -11.28 15.87
CA VAL A 229 23.67 -11.04 14.44
C VAL A 229 25.01 -10.35 14.23
N PRO A 230 25.85 -10.82 13.28
CA PRO A 230 27.12 -10.16 12.97
C PRO A 230 26.90 -8.71 12.53
N PRO A 231 27.80 -7.78 12.88
CA PRO A 231 27.71 -6.40 12.42
C PRO A 231 27.88 -6.32 10.90
N VAL A 232 27.23 -5.33 10.29
CA VAL A 232 27.29 -5.06 8.86
C VAL A 232 28.52 -4.21 8.53
N ASP A 233 29.25 -4.57 7.47
CA ASP A 233 30.21 -3.63 6.87
C ASP A 233 29.42 -2.51 6.19
N ARG A 234 29.36 -1.34 6.86
CA ARG A 234 28.56 -0.20 6.42
C ARG A 234 29.05 0.41 5.12
N ALA A 235 30.36 0.36 4.86
CA ALA A 235 30.93 0.90 3.63
C ALA A 235 30.62 -0.02 2.43
N GLU A 236 30.70 -1.33 2.63
CA GLU A 236 30.33 -2.31 1.62
C GLU A 236 28.81 -2.25 1.35
N LEU A 237 27.97 -2.18 2.38
CA LEU A 237 26.51 -2.02 2.23
C LEU A 237 26.17 -0.76 1.41
N LEU A 238 26.77 0.38 1.74
CA LEU A 238 26.56 1.62 1.00
C LEU A 238 26.95 1.48 -0.47
N SER A 239 28.08 0.82 -0.75
CA SER A 239 28.55 0.53 -2.10
C SER A 239 27.57 -0.35 -2.87
N GLU A 240 27.07 -1.44 -2.24
CA GLU A 240 26.14 -2.37 -2.88
C GLU A 240 24.77 -1.75 -3.15
N ILE A 241 24.22 -0.98 -2.20
CA ILE A 241 22.99 -0.23 -2.42
C ILE A 241 23.17 0.75 -3.60
N SER A 242 24.27 1.50 -3.62
CA SER A 242 24.57 2.43 -4.72
C SER A 242 24.71 1.71 -6.06
N ARG A 243 25.43 0.57 -6.09
CA ARG A 243 25.62 -0.25 -7.29
C ARG A 243 24.30 -0.80 -7.82
N SER A 244 23.44 -1.28 -6.96
CA SER A 244 22.12 -1.81 -7.33
C SER A 244 21.23 -0.75 -8.00
N MET A 245 21.41 0.52 -7.66
CA MET A 245 20.72 1.65 -8.25
C MET A 245 21.51 2.33 -9.39
N GLY A 246 22.55 1.69 -9.89
CA GLY A 246 23.39 2.23 -10.97
C GLY A 246 24.09 3.54 -10.61
N GLY A 247 24.38 3.77 -9.32
CA GLY A 247 25.02 5.00 -8.83
C GLY A 247 24.13 6.24 -8.80
N ARG A 248 22.82 6.11 -9.00
CA ARG A 248 21.89 7.24 -9.15
C ARG A 248 21.37 7.80 -7.83
N CYS A 249 21.52 7.10 -6.70
CA CYS A 249 21.15 7.59 -5.38
C CYS A 249 22.14 8.64 -4.85
N ASP A 250 21.68 9.52 -3.96
CA ASP A 250 22.57 10.31 -3.13
C ASP A 250 23.10 9.43 -1.98
N GLN A 251 24.35 9.00 -2.10
CA GLN A 251 24.97 8.10 -1.12
C GLN A 251 25.01 8.71 0.30
N ARG A 252 24.99 10.03 0.43
CA ARG A 252 24.92 10.70 1.75
C ARG A 252 23.57 10.50 2.41
N VAL A 253 22.49 10.50 1.61
CA VAL A 253 21.13 10.21 2.09
C VAL A 253 21.02 8.74 2.49
N VAL A 254 21.55 7.81 1.69
CA VAL A 254 21.63 6.38 2.06
C VAL A 254 22.41 6.19 3.35
N LYS A 255 23.55 6.88 3.48
CA LYS A 255 24.41 6.83 4.67
C LYS A 255 23.68 7.32 5.94
N THR A 256 22.80 8.32 5.85
CA THR A 256 21.98 8.77 6.98
C THR A 256 21.15 7.61 7.57
N TRP A 257 20.49 6.79 6.72
CA TRP A 257 19.78 5.62 7.20
C TRP A 257 20.72 4.57 7.83
N ILE A 258 21.85 4.28 7.17
CA ILE A 258 22.82 3.31 7.68
C ILE A 258 23.32 3.70 9.07
N ASP A 259 23.58 4.99 9.29
CA ASP A 259 24.17 5.48 10.54
C ASP A 259 23.15 5.66 11.67
N GLU A 260 21.89 6.03 11.35
CA GLU A 260 20.92 6.47 12.36
C GLU A 260 19.77 5.48 12.60
N SER A 261 19.65 4.41 11.78
CA SER A 261 18.52 3.46 11.90
C SER A 261 18.53 2.64 13.21
N ALA A 262 19.70 2.38 13.80
CA ALA A 262 19.76 1.73 15.11
C ALA A 262 19.13 2.60 16.22
N ALA A 263 19.46 3.89 16.25
CA ALA A 263 18.88 4.82 17.23
C ALA A 263 17.37 5.03 17.00
N MET A 264 16.91 5.00 15.75
CA MET A 264 15.48 4.98 15.46
C MET A 264 14.81 3.74 16.04
N HIS A 265 15.41 2.55 15.87
CA HIS A 265 14.87 1.33 16.45
C HIS A 265 14.74 1.43 17.98
N ASP A 266 15.79 1.89 18.67
CA ASP A 266 15.78 2.03 20.14
C ASP A 266 14.66 2.99 20.61
N PHE A 267 14.41 4.06 19.85
CA PHE A 267 13.29 4.98 20.12
C PHE A 267 11.93 4.28 19.96
N VAL A 268 11.71 3.59 18.84
CA VAL A 268 10.46 2.85 18.57
C VAL A 268 10.24 1.76 19.61
N ALA A 269 11.26 0.97 19.90
CA ALA A 269 11.22 -0.10 20.89
C ALA A 269 10.86 0.44 22.27
N GLY A 270 11.46 1.56 22.69
CA GLY A 270 11.18 2.17 23.99
C GLY A 270 9.72 2.56 24.19
N ILE A 271 9.02 3.01 23.14
CA ILE A 271 7.58 3.31 23.23
C ILE A 271 6.76 2.02 23.25
N LEU A 272 7.03 1.08 22.34
CA LEU A 272 6.23 -0.13 22.19
C LEU A 272 6.37 -1.08 23.38
N GLU A 273 7.57 -1.21 23.95
CA GLU A 273 7.83 -2.02 25.15
C GLU A 273 7.18 -1.42 26.41
N SER A 274 6.96 -0.10 26.43
CA SER A 274 6.29 0.60 27.53
C SER A 274 4.76 0.56 27.44
N ALA A 275 4.21 0.19 26.28
CA ALA A 275 2.78 0.12 26.06
C ALA A 275 2.17 -1.13 26.73
N PRO A 276 0.88 -1.08 27.15
CA PRO A 276 0.23 -2.20 27.83
C PRO A 276 -0.20 -3.34 26.89
N TYR A 277 0.47 -3.51 25.77
CA TYR A 277 0.19 -4.50 24.73
C TYR A 277 1.35 -5.47 24.57
N ASN A 278 1.04 -6.71 24.16
CA ASN A 278 2.07 -7.72 23.95
C ASN A 278 2.76 -7.51 22.60
N TYR A 279 3.76 -6.64 22.58
CA TYR A 279 4.65 -6.52 21.44
C TYR A 279 5.76 -7.54 21.50
N THR A 280 6.01 -8.20 20.35
CA THR A 280 7.17 -9.05 20.15
C THR A 280 8.10 -8.40 19.15
N CYS A 281 9.38 -8.37 19.47
CA CYS A 281 10.43 -7.91 18.58
C CYS A 281 11.24 -9.11 18.10
N ASN A 282 11.14 -9.41 16.81
CA ASN A 282 11.87 -10.49 16.18
C ASN A 282 12.65 -9.98 14.98
N LEU A 283 13.80 -10.59 14.73
CA LEU A 283 14.39 -10.53 13.41
C LEU A 283 13.62 -11.51 12.51
N THR A 284 13.25 -11.06 11.31
CA THR A 284 12.27 -11.73 10.44
C THR A 284 12.64 -13.18 10.08
N LEU A 285 13.89 -13.61 10.26
CA LEU A 285 14.41 -14.86 9.73
C LEU A 285 15.11 -15.77 10.75
N GLY A 286 14.98 -15.50 12.04
CA GLY A 286 15.58 -16.38 13.04
C GLY A 286 17.10 -16.54 12.86
N ASP A 287 17.58 -17.77 12.94
CA ASP A 287 19.01 -18.04 12.90
C ASP A 287 19.66 -17.83 11.54
N GLU A 288 18.90 -17.98 10.43
CA GLU A 288 19.44 -17.74 9.08
C GLU A 288 19.83 -16.28 8.85
N ALA A 289 19.26 -15.34 9.61
CA ALA A 289 19.67 -13.95 9.57
C ALA A 289 21.14 -13.73 9.89
N LYS A 290 21.81 -14.68 10.58
CA LYS A 290 23.20 -14.63 10.99
C LYS A 290 24.18 -15.11 9.93
N TRP A 291 23.69 -15.88 8.94
CA TRP A 291 24.54 -16.61 8.01
C TRP A 291 24.12 -16.35 6.56
N PRO A 292 24.66 -15.32 5.91
CA PRO A 292 24.22 -14.94 4.55
C PRO A 292 24.69 -15.86 3.43
N ASP A 293 25.69 -16.72 3.64
CA ASP A 293 26.39 -17.42 2.56
C ASP A 293 25.51 -18.33 1.69
N ASP A 294 24.58 -19.08 2.31
CA ASP A 294 23.69 -20.00 1.60
C ASP A 294 22.23 -19.51 1.59
N THR A 295 21.98 -18.34 2.13
CA THR A 295 20.66 -17.79 2.26
C THR A 295 20.36 -16.83 1.10
N GLN A 296 19.11 -16.81 0.62
CA GLN A 296 18.70 -15.92 -0.45
C GLN A 296 17.50 -15.10 -0.03
N ILE A 297 17.49 -13.82 -0.37
CA ILE A 297 16.32 -12.97 -0.25
C ILE A 297 15.65 -12.89 -1.61
N SER A 298 14.35 -13.19 -1.66
CA SER A 298 13.69 -13.41 -2.94
C SER A 298 14.52 -14.35 -3.80
N GLN A 299 15.15 -13.88 -4.84
CA GLN A 299 15.94 -14.66 -5.76
C GLN A 299 17.43 -14.29 -5.75
N THR A 300 17.86 -13.36 -4.90
CA THR A 300 19.25 -12.89 -4.84
C THR A 300 19.96 -13.44 -3.60
N LYS A 301 21.18 -13.90 -3.78
CA LYS A 301 22.01 -14.33 -2.65
C LYS A 301 22.24 -13.16 -1.70
N LEU A 302 22.03 -13.38 -0.40
CA LEU A 302 22.33 -12.39 0.62
C LEU A 302 23.83 -12.12 0.70
N MET A 303 24.18 -10.84 0.68
CA MET A 303 25.54 -10.39 0.93
C MET A 303 25.75 -9.94 2.39
N PHE A 304 24.67 -9.60 3.09
CA PHE A 304 24.70 -9.07 4.45
C PHE A 304 23.74 -9.85 5.34
N PRO A 305 24.04 -9.95 6.64
CA PRO A 305 23.08 -10.51 7.62
C PRO A 305 21.76 -9.74 7.57
N VAL A 306 20.64 -10.45 7.66
CA VAL A 306 19.33 -9.82 7.71
C VAL A 306 19.14 -9.12 9.04
N GLN A 307 18.81 -7.84 8.98
CA GLN A 307 18.55 -6.99 10.14
C GLN A 307 17.17 -6.31 10.06
N GLN A 308 16.25 -6.92 9.33
CA GLN A 308 14.86 -6.50 9.29
C GLN A 308 14.17 -6.89 10.59
N VAL A 309 13.59 -5.89 11.25
CA VAL A 309 12.85 -6.06 12.49
C VAL A 309 11.36 -6.21 12.18
N ASP A 310 10.76 -7.24 12.74
CA ASP A 310 9.32 -7.40 12.89
C ASP A 310 8.94 -7.05 14.32
N TYR A 311 8.40 -5.86 14.51
CA TYR A 311 7.93 -5.40 15.81
C TYR A 311 6.42 -5.20 15.75
N SER A 312 5.69 -6.23 16.10
CA SER A 312 4.24 -6.31 15.89
C SER A 312 3.52 -6.82 17.15
N SER A 313 2.25 -6.53 17.22
CA SER A 313 1.31 -7.07 18.20
C SER A 313 -0.02 -7.39 17.49
N ALA A 314 -0.62 -8.54 17.87
CA ALA A 314 -1.98 -8.88 17.46
C ALA A 314 -3.06 -7.99 18.11
N GLU A 315 -2.70 -7.20 19.13
CA GLU A 315 -3.63 -6.39 19.91
C GLU A 315 -3.79 -4.98 19.34
N LYS A 316 -2.69 -4.36 18.86
CA LYS A 316 -2.69 -2.99 18.34
C LYS A 316 -1.64 -2.75 17.27
N PRO A 317 -1.96 -2.04 16.18
CA PRO A 317 -0.97 -1.51 15.24
C PRO A 317 -0.05 -0.47 15.92
N ARG A 318 1.22 -0.42 15.49
CA ARG A 318 2.23 0.53 16.04
C ARG A 318 1.77 1.98 16.00
N ASN A 319 1.19 2.43 14.88
CA ASN A 319 0.80 3.82 14.73
C ASN A 319 -0.37 4.22 15.64
N VAL A 320 -1.25 3.27 16.00
CA VAL A 320 -2.27 3.50 17.02
C VAL A 320 -1.63 3.65 18.41
N VAL A 321 -0.59 2.86 18.72
CA VAL A 321 0.17 3.03 19.96
C VAL A 321 0.92 4.36 19.99
N PHE A 322 1.47 4.80 18.87
CA PHE A 322 2.08 6.14 18.77
C PHE A 322 1.03 7.24 18.98
N GLN A 323 -0.18 7.07 18.46
CA GLN A 323 -1.29 8.00 18.73
C GLN A 323 -1.61 8.05 20.23
N GLU A 324 -1.84 6.92 20.87
CA GLU A 324 -2.08 6.86 22.32
C GLU A 324 -0.91 7.47 23.13
N TYR A 325 0.32 7.26 22.65
CA TYR A 325 1.51 7.83 23.29
C TYR A 325 1.52 9.36 23.21
N ILE A 326 1.31 9.96 22.05
CA ILE A 326 1.27 11.43 21.93
C ILE A 326 0.09 12.03 22.69
N GLU A 327 -1.08 11.36 22.71
CA GLU A 327 -2.25 11.77 23.49
C GLU A 327 -1.95 11.77 24.99
N SER A 328 -1.21 10.78 25.48
CA SER A 328 -0.77 10.73 26.89
C SER A 328 0.14 11.91 27.31
N LEU A 329 0.79 12.54 26.32
CA LEU A 329 1.65 13.72 26.49
C LEU A 329 0.91 15.04 26.21
N GLY A 330 -0.39 14.98 25.90
CA GLY A 330 -1.25 16.14 25.69
C GLY A 330 -1.31 16.65 24.25
N TYR A 331 -0.86 15.87 23.26
CA TYR A 331 -0.96 16.17 21.83
C TYR A 331 -2.10 15.36 21.19
N ALA A 332 -2.52 15.76 20.00
CA ALA A 332 -3.53 15.04 19.23
C ALA A 332 -3.24 15.09 17.74
N VAL A 333 -3.84 14.17 16.99
CA VAL A 333 -3.90 14.24 15.52
C VAL A 333 -5.13 15.05 15.12
N ASP A 334 -4.93 16.10 14.32
CA ASP A 334 -6.01 16.87 13.72
C ASP A 334 -6.51 16.12 12.48
N PHE A 335 -7.49 15.23 12.68
CA PHE A 335 -8.12 14.44 11.61
C PHE A 335 -9.00 15.31 10.71
N HIS A 336 -9.42 14.75 9.57
CA HIS A 336 -10.22 15.45 8.56
C HIS A 336 -9.60 16.76 8.07
N THR A 337 -8.27 16.88 8.16
CA THR A 337 -7.52 18.08 7.82
C THR A 337 -6.45 17.73 6.78
N GLY A 338 -6.72 18.06 5.52
CA GLY A 338 -5.88 17.71 4.38
C GLY A 338 -5.08 18.89 3.86
N LEU A 339 -3.87 18.64 3.36
CA LEU A 339 -3.02 19.64 2.71
C LEU A 339 -3.66 20.13 1.41
N ALA A 340 -3.92 21.45 1.29
CA ALA A 340 -4.32 22.08 0.05
C ALA A 340 -3.13 22.70 -0.70
N LYS A 341 -2.33 23.53 -0.04
CA LYS A 341 -1.07 24.08 -0.60
C LYS A 341 -0.09 24.53 0.48
N LEU A 342 1.18 24.65 0.12
CA LEU A 342 2.21 25.23 0.97
C LEU A 342 2.23 26.76 0.85
N GLU A 343 2.61 27.44 1.91
CA GLU A 343 2.82 28.87 1.91
C GLU A 343 4.29 29.21 2.10
N LYS A 344 4.76 30.26 1.39
CA LYS A 344 6.15 30.72 1.44
C LYS A 344 6.22 32.24 1.59
N ASP A 345 7.29 32.70 2.24
CA ASP A 345 7.58 34.11 2.36
C ASP A 345 8.28 34.68 1.08
N GLY A 346 8.60 35.95 1.12
CA GLY A 346 9.25 36.63 0.01
C GLY A 346 10.66 36.13 -0.33
N ASP A 347 11.32 35.44 0.58
CA ASP A 347 12.65 34.84 0.40
C ASP A 347 12.58 33.36 -0.04
N GLY A 348 11.35 32.82 -0.21
CA GLY A 348 11.08 31.44 -0.66
C GLY A 348 11.13 30.39 0.44
N ARG A 349 11.22 30.79 1.71
CA ARG A 349 11.12 29.88 2.86
C ARG A 349 9.67 29.42 3.03
N ILE A 350 9.46 28.14 3.26
CA ILE A 350 8.16 27.60 3.66
C ILE A 350 7.87 28.02 5.11
N THR A 351 6.77 28.74 5.30
CA THR A 351 6.34 29.33 6.58
C THR A 351 5.06 28.72 7.11
N GLY A 352 4.46 27.79 6.36
CA GLY A 352 3.21 27.13 6.74
C GLY A 352 2.52 26.50 5.55
N LEU A 353 1.23 26.29 5.70
CA LEU A 353 0.37 25.70 4.68
C LEU A 353 -1.07 26.19 4.82
N ILE A 354 -1.86 26.02 3.76
CA ILE A 354 -3.31 26.03 3.84
C ILE A 354 -3.77 24.58 3.79
N ALA A 355 -4.57 24.20 4.78
CA ALA A 355 -5.29 22.92 4.84
C ALA A 355 -6.76 23.12 4.49
N GLN A 356 -7.43 22.05 4.12
CA GLN A 356 -8.87 22.00 3.93
C GLN A 356 -9.46 20.95 4.86
N ASN A 357 -10.51 21.30 5.58
CA ASN A 357 -11.32 20.32 6.29
C ASN A 357 -12.05 19.45 5.28
N THR A 358 -11.89 18.11 5.39
CA THR A 358 -12.46 17.16 4.43
C THR A 358 -13.91 16.78 4.71
N GLU A 359 -14.53 17.33 5.78
CA GLU A 359 -15.93 17.09 6.09
C GLU A 359 -16.83 18.20 5.55
N ASP A 360 -16.46 19.46 5.76
CA ASP A 360 -17.28 20.63 5.39
C ASP A 360 -16.61 21.57 4.38
N GLY A 361 -15.31 21.35 4.08
CA GLY A 361 -14.57 22.03 3.03
C GLY A 361 -14.03 23.41 3.38
N HIS A 362 -14.16 23.89 4.61
CA HIS A 362 -13.55 25.16 4.97
C HIS A 362 -12.03 25.09 4.97
N PHE A 363 -11.38 26.23 4.75
CA PHE A 363 -9.92 26.32 4.72
C PHE A 363 -9.35 26.85 6.04
N ILE A 364 -8.20 26.28 6.39
CA ILE A 364 -7.45 26.55 7.62
C ILE A 364 -6.04 26.94 7.23
N ARG A 365 -5.56 28.12 7.65
CA ARG A 365 -4.15 28.46 7.55
C ARG A 365 -3.41 27.92 8.76
N ILE A 366 -2.27 27.25 8.54
CA ILE A 366 -1.42 26.75 9.62
C ILE A 366 -0.03 27.36 9.45
N ASN A 367 0.31 28.33 10.31
CA ASN A 367 1.61 28.94 10.35
C ASN A 367 2.61 28.04 11.08
N ALA A 368 3.82 27.89 10.55
CA ALA A 368 4.88 27.02 11.06
C ALA A 368 6.22 27.77 11.15
N SER A 369 6.60 28.22 12.35
CA SER A 369 7.80 29.06 12.52
C SER A 369 9.11 28.33 12.17
N GLN A 370 9.17 27.00 12.37
CA GLN A 370 10.34 26.17 12.04
C GLN A 370 10.20 25.45 10.71
N GLY A 371 8.96 25.19 10.25
CA GLY A 371 8.68 24.63 8.93
C GLY A 371 7.65 23.50 8.92
N VAL A 372 7.56 22.86 7.75
CA VAL A 372 6.58 21.81 7.44
C VAL A 372 7.31 20.51 7.09
N LEU A 373 6.91 19.39 7.71
CA LEU A 373 7.33 18.04 7.36
C LEU A 373 6.20 17.35 6.59
N LEU A 374 6.45 17.03 5.33
CA LEU A 374 5.54 16.24 4.51
C LEU A 374 5.79 14.73 4.68
N ALA A 375 4.75 13.97 5.02
CA ALA A 375 4.75 12.52 5.20
C ALA A 375 3.50 11.90 4.56
N CYS A 376 3.13 12.36 3.35
CA CYS A 376 1.83 12.14 2.70
C CYS A 376 1.78 10.88 1.80
N GLY A 377 2.78 9.98 1.88
CA GLY A 377 2.86 8.81 1.01
C GLY A 377 3.33 9.14 -0.42
N GLY A 378 3.31 8.13 -1.29
CA GLY A 378 3.70 8.23 -2.68
C GLY A 378 2.55 8.61 -3.63
N TYR A 379 2.63 8.10 -4.88
CA TYR A 379 1.62 8.35 -5.92
C TYR A 379 1.10 7.07 -6.60
N ALA A 380 1.41 5.91 -6.06
CA ALA A 380 1.07 4.62 -6.69
C ALA A 380 -0.44 4.38 -6.89
N GLY A 381 -1.29 5.06 -6.13
CA GLY A 381 -2.75 5.06 -6.30
C GLY A 381 -3.28 6.12 -7.26
N ASN A 382 -2.41 6.87 -7.96
CA ASN A 382 -2.80 7.89 -8.93
C ASN A 382 -2.40 7.46 -10.35
N PRO A 383 -3.35 6.99 -11.19
CA PRO A 383 -3.03 6.45 -12.50
C PRO A 383 -2.39 7.49 -13.44
N TYR A 384 -2.74 8.77 -13.34
CA TYR A 384 -2.14 9.81 -14.17
C TYR A 384 -0.68 10.05 -13.83
N MET A 385 -0.33 10.03 -12.53
CA MET A 385 1.06 10.11 -12.09
C MET A 385 1.84 8.86 -12.48
N MET A 386 1.25 7.67 -12.29
CA MET A 386 1.89 6.40 -12.65
C MET A 386 2.18 6.33 -14.15
N GLU A 387 1.21 6.60 -15.01
CA GLU A 387 1.42 6.59 -16.46
C GLU A 387 2.46 7.61 -16.94
N LYS A 388 2.54 8.76 -16.27
CA LYS A 388 3.47 9.82 -16.62
C LYS A 388 4.88 9.58 -16.09
N LEU A 389 5.00 9.16 -14.85
CA LEU A 389 6.27 9.11 -14.12
C LEU A 389 6.89 7.71 -14.15
N ASP A 390 6.07 6.65 -14.20
CA ASP A 390 6.49 5.26 -14.23
C ASP A 390 5.74 4.44 -15.30
N PRO A 391 5.88 4.77 -16.58
CA PRO A 391 5.20 4.04 -17.65
C PRO A 391 5.64 2.58 -17.77
N LEU A 392 6.89 2.26 -17.42
CA LEU A 392 7.41 0.89 -17.47
C LEU A 392 6.79 0.04 -16.35
N GLY A 393 6.88 0.49 -15.09
CA GLY A 393 6.27 -0.21 -13.97
C GLY A 393 4.76 -0.36 -14.13
N THR A 394 4.08 0.69 -14.62
CA THR A 394 2.65 0.64 -14.95
C THR A 394 2.33 -0.47 -15.95
N SER A 395 3.13 -0.60 -17.01
CA SER A 395 2.85 -1.55 -18.11
C SER A 395 2.99 -3.02 -17.71
N VAL A 396 3.79 -3.35 -16.69
CA VAL A 396 3.99 -4.72 -16.20
C VAL A 396 3.13 -5.07 -14.99
N THR A 397 2.42 -4.09 -14.44
CA THR A 397 1.62 -4.25 -13.22
C THR A 397 0.25 -4.82 -13.53
N THR A 398 -0.14 -5.85 -12.80
CA THR A 398 -1.47 -6.47 -12.89
C THR A 398 -2.34 -6.16 -11.67
N ALA A 399 -1.75 -5.81 -10.52
CA ALA A 399 -2.48 -5.52 -9.30
C ALA A 399 -1.73 -4.50 -8.43
N CYS A 400 -2.47 -3.81 -7.55
CA CYS A 400 -1.91 -2.91 -6.54
C CYS A 400 -2.27 -3.43 -5.14
N SER A 401 -1.29 -3.46 -4.23
CA SER A 401 -1.47 -4.09 -2.92
C SER A 401 -1.82 -3.10 -1.81
N TYR A 402 -0.89 -2.19 -1.46
CA TYR A 402 -1.04 -1.29 -0.31
C TYR A 402 -1.15 0.19 -0.69
N ALA A 403 -0.84 0.52 -1.92
CA ALA A 403 -0.70 1.88 -2.39
C ALA A 403 -1.95 2.55 -3.01
N PRO A 404 -3.18 1.97 -3.04
CA PRO A 404 -4.34 2.68 -3.61
C PRO A 404 -4.66 3.99 -2.90
N ALA A 405 -4.23 4.17 -1.64
CA ALA A 405 -4.40 5.41 -0.89
C ALA A 405 -3.44 6.53 -1.32
N ASP A 406 -2.32 6.20 -1.96
CA ASP A 406 -1.24 7.13 -2.31
C ASP A 406 -1.59 7.92 -3.58
N LYS A 407 -2.16 9.10 -3.43
CA LYS A 407 -2.66 9.93 -4.55
C LYS A 407 -1.67 11.01 -5.01
N GLY A 408 -0.52 11.15 -4.36
CA GLY A 408 0.52 12.13 -4.74
C GLY A 408 0.25 13.57 -4.33
N TYR A 409 -0.70 13.85 -3.46
CA TYR A 409 -1.06 15.22 -3.07
C TYR A 409 0.12 16.00 -2.49
N GLY A 410 0.88 15.40 -1.57
CA GLY A 410 2.05 16.04 -0.97
C GLY A 410 3.17 16.28 -1.97
N ILE A 411 3.37 15.37 -2.93
CA ILE A 411 4.36 15.53 -4.01
C ILE A 411 3.99 16.72 -4.90
N ARG A 412 2.72 16.83 -5.32
CA ARG A 412 2.23 17.96 -6.09
C ARG A 412 2.43 19.28 -5.36
N ALA A 413 2.02 19.36 -4.09
CA ALA A 413 2.17 20.56 -3.27
C ALA A 413 3.65 20.98 -3.12
N ALA A 414 4.55 20.02 -2.96
CA ALA A 414 5.99 20.30 -2.89
C ALA A 414 6.53 20.84 -4.22
N ILE A 415 6.11 20.27 -5.36
CA ILE A 415 6.54 20.73 -6.70
C ILE A 415 6.01 22.15 -6.96
N TRP A 416 4.75 22.45 -6.65
CA TRP A 416 4.20 23.81 -6.77
C TRP A 416 4.97 24.83 -5.91
N ALA A 417 5.46 24.39 -4.75
CA ALA A 417 6.30 25.21 -3.88
C ALA A 417 7.74 25.38 -4.39
N GLY A 418 8.13 24.71 -5.48
CA GLY A 418 9.45 24.81 -6.12
C GLY A 418 10.41 23.66 -5.84
N ALA A 419 9.95 22.59 -5.22
CA ALA A 419 10.74 21.37 -5.06
C ALA A 419 10.79 20.56 -6.36
N HIS A 420 11.84 19.75 -6.54
CA HIS A 420 11.93 18.87 -7.68
C HIS A 420 11.82 17.39 -7.31
N LEU A 421 11.23 16.62 -8.21
CA LEU A 421 11.10 15.17 -8.10
C LEU A 421 12.39 14.49 -8.57
N ASP A 422 12.72 13.32 -8.01
CA ASP A 422 13.79 12.49 -8.55
C ASP A 422 13.55 12.15 -10.03
N ALA A 423 14.63 12.03 -10.78
CA ALA A 423 14.57 11.90 -12.25
C ALA A 423 13.97 10.59 -12.73
N GLU A 424 14.06 9.52 -11.93
CA GLU A 424 13.65 8.17 -12.33
C GLU A 424 12.65 7.58 -11.34
N ALA A 425 11.69 6.83 -11.89
CA ALA A 425 10.78 6.03 -11.09
C ALA A 425 11.51 4.98 -10.26
N ALA A 426 10.94 4.66 -9.12
CA ALA A 426 11.39 3.59 -8.25
C ALA A 426 10.16 2.88 -7.64
N PRO A 427 9.36 2.17 -8.45
CA PRO A 427 8.25 1.40 -7.93
C PRO A 427 8.78 0.22 -7.12
N VAL A 428 8.07 -0.19 -6.10
CA VAL A 428 8.29 -1.49 -5.46
C VAL A 428 7.35 -2.49 -6.08
N LEU A 429 7.89 -3.32 -6.95
CA LEU A 429 7.15 -4.34 -7.68
C LEU A 429 7.49 -5.73 -7.14
N PHE A 430 6.45 -6.51 -6.86
CA PHE A 430 6.58 -7.93 -6.56
C PHE A 430 5.99 -8.76 -7.69
N ASP A 431 6.56 -9.89 -8.00
CA ASP A 431 6.06 -10.87 -8.96
C ASP A 431 4.89 -11.70 -8.40
N ARG A 432 3.82 -11.03 -7.92
CA ARG A 432 2.69 -11.57 -7.12
C ARG A 432 1.31 -11.14 -7.57
N GLY A 433 1.20 -10.39 -8.65
CA GLY A 433 -0.06 -9.91 -9.17
C GLY A 433 -0.78 -11.00 -9.95
N LEU A 434 -1.70 -11.73 -9.30
CA LEU A 434 -2.44 -12.83 -9.90
C LEU A 434 -3.55 -12.32 -10.82
N VAL A 435 -3.65 -12.85 -12.02
CA VAL A 435 -4.69 -12.53 -13.02
C VAL A 435 -5.29 -13.78 -13.64
N ALA A 436 -6.49 -13.63 -14.19
CA ALA A 436 -7.14 -14.68 -14.94
C ALA A 436 -6.42 -14.98 -16.28
N PRO A 437 -6.55 -16.19 -16.85
CA PRO A 437 -6.02 -16.50 -18.17
C PRO A 437 -6.50 -15.50 -19.23
N GLY A 438 -5.60 -15.07 -20.09
CA GLY A 438 -5.91 -14.16 -21.21
C GLY A 438 -5.94 -12.67 -20.84
N VAL A 439 -5.78 -12.33 -19.55
CA VAL A 439 -5.72 -10.93 -19.09
C VAL A 439 -4.31 -10.38 -19.26
N ASP A 440 -4.17 -9.18 -19.84
CA ASP A 440 -2.92 -8.43 -19.97
C ASP A 440 -2.70 -7.55 -18.73
N SER A 441 -1.45 -7.11 -18.52
CA SER A 441 -1.09 -6.13 -17.50
C SER A 441 -1.42 -4.69 -17.96
N GLY A 442 -1.19 -3.74 -17.07
CA GLY A 442 -1.50 -2.32 -17.29
C GLY A 442 -2.90 -1.94 -16.84
N TYR A 443 -3.23 -0.66 -16.95
CA TYR A 443 -4.54 -0.17 -16.53
C TYR A 443 -5.68 -0.59 -17.44
N VAL A 444 -6.83 -0.85 -16.84
CA VAL A 444 -8.13 -1.02 -17.49
C VAL A 444 -9.10 0.05 -16.99
N GLU A 445 -10.14 0.35 -17.78
CA GLU A 445 -11.21 1.27 -17.38
C GLU A 445 -11.94 0.74 -16.13
N SER A 446 -12.15 1.60 -15.15
CA SER A 446 -12.85 1.29 -13.90
C SER A 446 -13.55 2.52 -13.34
N ALA A 447 -14.85 2.60 -13.54
CA ALA A 447 -15.65 3.78 -13.16
C ALA A 447 -15.66 4.07 -11.64
N SER A 448 -15.41 3.05 -10.82
CA SER A 448 -15.38 3.19 -9.35
C SER A 448 -14.00 3.57 -8.80
N SER A 449 -12.94 3.47 -9.62
CA SER A 449 -11.57 3.74 -9.17
C SER A 449 -11.19 5.20 -9.40
N PHE A 450 -10.24 5.68 -8.59
CA PHE A 450 -9.68 7.01 -8.78
C PHE A 450 -9.11 7.18 -10.20
N GLY A 451 -9.46 8.30 -10.84
CA GLY A 451 -9.05 8.57 -12.22
C GLY A 451 -9.68 7.65 -13.27
N GLY A 452 -10.73 6.89 -12.93
CA GLY A 452 -11.42 6.01 -13.89
C GLY A 452 -10.63 4.78 -14.34
N LYS A 453 -9.55 4.42 -13.66
CA LYS A 453 -8.63 3.34 -14.05
C LYS A 453 -8.25 2.47 -12.87
N ALA A 454 -8.10 1.16 -13.11
CA ALA A 454 -7.58 0.20 -12.14
C ALA A 454 -6.66 -0.82 -12.83
N PHE A 455 -5.84 -1.50 -12.07
CA PHE A 455 -5.17 -2.70 -12.56
C PHE A 455 -6.16 -3.86 -12.65
N PRO A 456 -5.99 -4.79 -13.61
CA PRO A 456 -7.00 -5.81 -13.94
C PRO A 456 -7.12 -6.92 -12.89
N GLY A 457 -6.09 -7.13 -12.08
CA GLY A 457 -6.06 -8.18 -11.06
C GLY A 457 -6.54 -7.67 -9.70
N THR A 458 -7.28 -8.51 -8.99
CA THR A 458 -7.77 -8.23 -7.62
C THR A 458 -6.85 -8.78 -6.53
N VAL A 459 -5.90 -9.65 -6.88
CA VAL A 459 -4.99 -10.31 -5.95
C VAL A 459 -3.57 -9.78 -6.11
N GLY A 460 -3.20 -8.83 -5.27
CA GLY A 460 -1.87 -8.21 -5.27
C GLY A 460 -0.84 -8.90 -4.37
N GLN A 461 -1.20 -9.92 -3.60
CA GLN A 461 -0.31 -10.61 -2.67
C GLN A 461 -0.42 -12.13 -2.78
N TYR A 462 -0.35 -12.66 -4.01
CA TYR A 462 -0.14 -14.09 -4.20
C TYR A 462 1.32 -14.45 -3.89
N ASN A 463 1.62 -14.67 -2.62
CA ASN A 463 2.99 -14.82 -2.14
C ASN A 463 3.78 -15.98 -2.78
N PRO A 464 3.16 -17.14 -3.15
CA PRO A 464 3.86 -18.17 -3.92
C PRO A 464 4.44 -17.69 -5.24
N GLY A 465 3.90 -16.62 -5.85
CA GLY A 465 4.39 -16.02 -7.10
C GLY A 465 5.87 -15.64 -7.06
N SER A 466 6.37 -15.20 -5.90
CA SER A 466 7.79 -14.85 -5.71
C SER A 466 8.71 -16.04 -5.50
N GLN A 467 8.21 -17.27 -5.56
CA GLN A 467 9.09 -18.45 -5.54
C GLN A 467 9.72 -18.68 -6.91
N PRO A 468 10.95 -19.22 -6.96
CA PRO A 468 11.66 -19.43 -8.21
C PRO A 468 11.18 -20.68 -8.97
N PHE A 469 9.89 -20.93 -9.04
CA PHE A 469 9.31 -21.93 -9.92
C PHE A 469 9.46 -21.54 -11.39
N LEU A 470 9.31 -22.52 -12.30
CA LEU A 470 9.34 -22.25 -13.74
C LEU A 470 8.36 -21.14 -14.13
N LYS A 471 8.84 -20.14 -14.88
CA LYS A 471 8.02 -19.06 -15.45
C LYS A 471 8.12 -19.10 -16.98
N VAL A 472 6.97 -19.07 -17.65
CA VAL A 472 6.89 -19.11 -19.12
C VAL A 472 6.00 -17.99 -19.64
N ASN A 473 6.25 -17.51 -20.86
CA ASN A 473 5.42 -16.52 -21.54
C ASN A 473 4.18 -17.17 -22.19
N ARG A 474 3.37 -16.38 -22.91
CA ARG A 474 2.15 -16.87 -23.57
C ARG A 474 2.41 -17.85 -24.73
N HIS A 475 3.65 -17.93 -25.21
CA HIS A 475 4.05 -18.94 -26.19
C HIS A 475 4.58 -20.22 -25.55
N GLY A 476 4.49 -20.36 -24.22
CA GLY A 476 5.02 -21.51 -23.49
C GLY A 476 6.54 -21.51 -23.36
N GLU A 477 7.21 -20.44 -23.71
CA GLU A 477 8.68 -20.33 -23.68
C GLU A 477 9.17 -19.81 -22.32
N ARG A 478 10.18 -20.45 -21.77
CA ARG A 478 10.96 -19.93 -20.66
C ARG A 478 11.78 -18.73 -21.13
N PHE A 479 11.80 -17.62 -20.42
CA PHE A 479 12.39 -16.37 -20.88
C PHE A 479 13.37 -15.72 -19.91
N MET A 480 13.57 -16.27 -18.70
CA MET A 480 14.46 -15.70 -17.70
C MET A 480 15.03 -16.75 -16.73
N ASN A 481 16.01 -16.33 -15.94
CA ASN A 481 16.38 -16.97 -14.70
C ASN A 481 15.38 -16.55 -13.60
N GLU A 482 14.58 -17.46 -13.09
CA GLU A 482 13.58 -17.17 -12.07
C GLU A 482 14.19 -16.91 -10.69
N SER A 483 15.51 -17.11 -10.54
CA SER A 483 16.28 -16.74 -9.35
C SER A 483 16.85 -15.32 -9.47
N GLN A 484 16.04 -14.37 -9.87
CA GLN A 484 16.31 -12.93 -9.88
C GLN A 484 15.60 -12.25 -8.71
N GLU A 485 15.96 -11.00 -8.42
CA GLU A 485 15.16 -10.16 -7.53
C GLU A 485 13.76 -9.97 -8.11
N TYR A 486 12.75 -9.88 -7.25
CA TYR A 486 11.35 -9.79 -7.69
C TYR A 486 11.10 -8.54 -8.55
N ASP A 487 11.80 -7.44 -8.32
CA ASP A 487 11.75 -6.26 -9.17
C ASP A 487 12.25 -6.57 -10.59
N ASN A 488 13.40 -7.25 -10.70
CA ASN A 488 13.95 -7.69 -11.99
C ASN A 488 13.04 -8.71 -12.69
N ALA A 489 12.47 -9.66 -11.94
CA ALA A 489 11.53 -10.65 -12.47
C ALA A 489 10.26 -9.99 -13.01
N SER A 490 9.74 -8.99 -12.30
CA SER A 490 8.59 -8.19 -12.72
C SER A 490 8.88 -7.43 -14.02
N HIS A 491 10.01 -6.72 -14.09
CA HIS A 491 10.40 -5.98 -15.29
C HIS A 491 10.74 -6.88 -16.49
N ALA A 492 11.21 -8.11 -16.28
CA ALA A 492 11.48 -9.06 -17.36
C ALA A 492 10.22 -9.39 -18.17
N SER A 493 9.03 -9.30 -17.57
CA SER A 493 7.76 -9.51 -18.27
C SER A 493 7.45 -8.45 -19.32
N PHE A 494 8.07 -7.27 -19.26
CA PHE A 494 7.87 -6.19 -20.24
C PHE A 494 8.15 -6.61 -21.67
N GLN A 495 9.09 -7.53 -21.87
CA GLN A 495 9.45 -8.06 -23.19
C GLN A 495 8.56 -9.25 -23.63
N GLN A 496 7.55 -9.62 -22.81
CA GLN A 496 6.71 -10.78 -23.08
C GLN A 496 5.32 -10.36 -23.57
N PRO A 497 4.61 -11.21 -24.35
CA PRO A 497 3.25 -10.92 -24.82
C PRO A 497 2.28 -10.65 -23.67
N GLY A 498 1.61 -9.48 -23.71
CA GLY A 498 0.68 -9.03 -22.67
C GLY A 498 1.35 -8.65 -21.36
N HIS A 499 2.69 -8.63 -21.32
CA HIS A 499 3.54 -8.32 -20.16
C HIS A 499 3.19 -9.15 -18.90
N VAL A 500 2.76 -10.38 -19.12
CA VAL A 500 2.42 -11.38 -18.09
C VAL A 500 3.16 -12.68 -18.35
N TYR A 501 3.21 -13.53 -17.36
CA TYR A 501 3.81 -14.86 -17.45
C TYR A 501 3.04 -15.88 -16.63
N ALA A 502 3.16 -17.15 -17.02
CA ALA A 502 2.64 -18.28 -16.26
C ALA A 502 3.72 -18.81 -15.31
N MET A 503 3.36 -19.10 -14.06
CA MET A 503 4.18 -19.83 -13.11
C MET A 503 3.66 -21.26 -12.99
N ILE A 504 4.59 -22.25 -13.01
CA ILE A 504 4.27 -23.67 -13.04
C ILE A 504 5.05 -24.39 -11.94
N HIS A 505 4.35 -25.24 -11.18
CA HIS A 505 4.95 -26.16 -10.21
C HIS A 505 4.15 -27.47 -10.09
N ASP A 506 4.69 -28.45 -9.38
CA ASP A 506 4.03 -29.72 -9.14
C ASP A 506 3.64 -29.93 -7.66
N ALA A 507 3.19 -31.13 -7.30
CA ALA A 507 2.74 -31.45 -5.94
C ALA A 507 3.84 -31.36 -4.88
N ASN A 508 5.12 -31.38 -5.28
CA ASN A 508 6.26 -31.30 -4.36
C ASN A 508 6.65 -29.85 -4.00
N PHE A 509 5.81 -28.88 -4.34
CA PHE A 509 6.09 -27.45 -4.17
C PHE A 509 6.52 -27.09 -2.74
N ARG A 510 6.07 -27.81 -1.72
CA ARG A 510 6.40 -27.51 -0.33
C ARG A 510 7.87 -27.84 -0.03
N GLU A 511 8.32 -29.05 -0.41
CA GLU A 511 9.72 -29.44 -0.24
C GLU A 511 10.65 -28.54 -1.06
N ASP A 512 10.19 -28.14 -2.25
CA ASP A 512 10.94 -27.23 -3.10
C ASP A 512 11.10 -25.85 -2.46
N VAL A 513 10.02 -25.26 -1.90
CA VAL A 513 10.07 -23.96 -1.22
C VAL A 513 10.99 -24.01 0.01
N ASP A 514 10.94 -25.08 0.79
CA ASP A 514 11.85 -25.24 1.93
C ASP A 514 13.32 -25.31 1.47
N ARG A 515 13.59 -25.99 0.36
CA ARG A 515 14.93 -26.14 -0.23
C ARG A 515 15.42 -24.84 -0.91
N PHE A 516 14.54 -24.00 -1.42
CA PHE A 516 14.92 -22.75 -2.09
C PHE A 516 15.59 -21.75 -1.17
N HIS A 517 15.42 -21.86 0.12
CA HIS A 517 15.94 -20.93 1.13
C HIS A 517 15.62 -19.45 0.79
N THR A 518 14.43 -19.22 0.25
CA THR A 518 13.94 -17.86 0.01
C THR A 518 13.64 -17.21 1.34
N ILE A 519 14.06 -15.96 1.52
CA ILE A 519 13.93 -15.22 2.77
C ILE A 519 13.14 -13.90 2.57
N GLY A 520 13.01 -13.13 3.63
CA GLY A 520 12.19 -11.92 3.62
C GLY A 520 10.70 -12.26 3.55
N CYS A 521 9.91 -11.38 3.00
CA CYS A 521 8.48 -11.61 2.81
C CYS A 521 8.13 -12.72 1.81
N SER A 522 9.14 -13.37 1.22
CA SER A 522 8.99 -14.55 0.36
C SER A 522 9.36 -15.87 1.06
N ALA A 523 9.70 -15.85 2.34
CA ALA A 523 10.05 -17.03 3.14
C ALA A 523 8.79 -17.74 3.68
N LEU A 524 7.96 -18.25 2.79
CA LEU A 524 6.58 -18.67 3.07
C LEU A 524 6.44 -19.72 4.17
N THR A 525 7.31 -20.75 4.14
CA THR A 525 7.18 -21.88 5.09
C THR A 525 7.64 -21.54 6.50
N ARG A 526 8.53 -20.55 6.65
CA ARG A 526 9.06 -20.11 7.94
C ARG A 526 8.30 -18.90 8.48
N TYR A 527 7.86 -18.05 7.57
CA TYR A 527 7.30 -16.75 7.91
C TYR A 527 5.82 -16.83 8.27
N ILE A 528 5.00 -17.50 7.43
CA ILE A 528 3.58 -17.73 7.67
C ILE A 528 3.27 -19.19 7.31
N PRO A 529 3.46 -20.14 8.23
CA PRO A 529 3.14 -21.55 7.98
C PRO A 529 1.69 -21.71 7.54
N GLY A 530 1.47 -22.48 6.47
CA GLY A 530 0.13 -22.74 5.90
C GLY A 530 -0.41 -21.67 4.96
N MET A 531 0.24 -20.50 4.82
CA MET A 531 -0.22 -19.46 3.88
C MET A 531 -0.24 -19.97 2.44
N MET A 532 0.78 -20.71 2.04
CA MET A 532 0.90 -21.18 0.66
C MET A 532 -0.25 -22.12 0.28
N GLU A 533 -0.56 -23.06 1.15
CA GLU A 533 -1.66 -24.01 0.96
C GLU A 533 -3.01 -23.30 0.96
N SER A 534 -3.25 -22.39 1.89
CA SER A 534 -4.50 -21.64 1.95
C SER A 534 -4.72 -20.74 0.73
N GLN A 535 -3.67 -20.09 0.22
CA GLN A 535 -3.77 -19.30 -1.00
C GLN A 535 -3.98 -20.17 -2.25
N LEU A 536 -3.35 -21.36 -2.32
CA LEU A 536 -3.59 -22.29 -3.41
C LEU A 536 -5.05 -22.76 -3.43
N GLU A 537 -5.60 -23.18 -2.27
CA GLU A 537 -6.99 -23.62 -2.17
C GLU A 537 -7.98 -22.49 -2.50
N GLN A 538 -7.76 -21.31 -1.96
CA GLN A 538 -8.62 -20.15 -2.21
C GLN A 538 -8.66 -19.81 -3.69
N TYR A 539 -7.50 -19.59 -4.32
CA TYR A 539 -7.46 -19.09 -5.69
C TYR A 539 -7.69 -20.19 -6.74
N GLU A 540 -7.54 -21.47 -6.39
CA GLU A 540 -8.08 -22.58 -7.20
C GLU A 540 -9.62 -22.53 -7.24
N ALA A 541 -10.25 -22.30 -6.07
CA ALA A 541 -11.71 -22.15 -5.99
C ALA A 541 -12.24 -20.92 -6.76
N GLU A 542 -11.46 -19.85 -6.83
CA GLU A 542 -11.77 -18.64 -7.61
C GLU A 542 -11.45 -18.78 -9.11
N GLY A 543 -10.86 -19.90 -9.55
CA GLY A 543 -10.51 -20.16 -10.95
C GLY A 543 -9.28 -19.37 -11.45
N LEU A 544 -8.46 -18.84 -10.55
CA LEU A 544 -7.23 -18.13 -10.86
C LEU A 544 -6.00 -19.04 -10.87
N ILE A 545 -6.07 -20.17 -10.18
CA ILE A 545 -5.06 -21.24 -10.20
C ILE A 545 -5.66 -22.47 -10.88
N MET A 546 -4.96 -22.98 -11.88
CA MET A 546 -5.31 -24.18 -12.62
C MET A 546 -4.59 -25.37 -12.01
N LYS A 547 -5.35 -26.44 -11.76
CA LYS A 547 -4.85 -27.72 -11.26
C LYS A 547 -5.20 -28.84 -12.23
N ALA A 548 -4.25 -29.71 -12.51
CA ALA A 548 -4.43 -30.81 -13.48
C ALA A 548 -3.60 -32.06 -13.09
N ASP A 549 -4.02 -33.20 -13.60
CA ASP A 549 -3.30 -34.47 -13.37
C ASP A 549 -2.22 -34.74 -14.44
N THR A 550 -2.25 -34.01 -15.56
CA THR A 550 -1.23 -34.08 -16.61
C THR A 550 -0.79 -32.68 -17.06
N ILE A 551 0.41 -32.60 -17.66
CA ILE A 551 0.92 -31.33 -18.21
C ILE A 551 0.10 -30.88 -19.41
N GLU A 552 -0.40 -31.81 -20.23
CA GLU A 552 -1.25 -31.53 -21.38
C GLU A 552 -2.59 -30.93 -20.95
N GLU A 553 -3.20 -31.46 -19.88
CA GLU A 553 -4.42 -30.90 -19.28
C GLU A 553 -4.17 -29.53 -18.65
N LEU A 554 -3.02 -29.36 -17.96
CA LEU A 554 -2.65 -28.07 -17.42
C LEU A 554 -2.50 -27.03 -18.51
N ALA A 555 -1.83 -27.38 -19.61
CA ALA A 555 -1.69 -26.49 -20.78
C ALA A 555 -3.05 -26.02 -21.32
N ASP A 556 -4.02 -26.95 -21.45
CA ASP A 556 -5.37 -26.61 -21.90
C ASP A 556 -6.07 -25.65 -20.93
N LYS A 557 -6.01 -25.92 -19.62
CA LYS A 557 -6.60 -25.05 -18.59
C LYS A 557 -5.95 -23.68 -18.50
N MET A 558 -4.65 -23.61 -18.77
CA MET A 558 -3.89 -22.34 -18.84
C MET A 558 -4.18 -21.53 -20.11
N GLY A 559 -4.85 -22.13 -21.10
CA GLY A 559 -5.19 -21.48 -22.37
C GLY A 559 -4.13 -21.63 -23.46
N PHE A 560 -3.12 -22.48 -23.29
CA PHE A 560 -2.18 -22.80 -24.36
C PHE A 560 -2.83 -23.67 -25.43
N ALA A 561 -2.61 -23.35 -26.72
CA ALA A 561 -3.18 -24.07 -27.84
C ALA A 561 -2.21 -24.20 -29.01
N GLY A 562 -2.39 -25.23 -29.85
CA GLY A 562 -1.57 -25.44 -31.04
C GLY A 562 -0.06 -25.47 -30.75
N ALA A 563 0.72 -24.71 -31.48
CA ALA A 563 2.17 -24.66 -31.34
C ALA A 563 2.63 -24.15 -29.96
N ASP A 564 1.87 -23.24 -29.34
CA ASP A 564 2.22 -22.71 -28.00
C ASP A 564 2.06 -23.79 -26.92
N LYS A 565 1.06 -24.69 -27.08
CA LYS A 565 0.91 -25.86 -26.19
C LYS A 565 2.05 -26.84 -26.35
N ASP A 566 2.46 -27.14 -27.59
CA ASP A 566 3.59 -28.02 -27.87
C ASP A 566 4.89 -27.45 -27.28
N THR A 567 5.11 -26.14 -27.42
CA THR A 567 6.23 -25.40 -26.86
C THR A 567 6.21 -25.47 -25.32
N PHE A 568 5.08 -25.24 -24.69
CA PHE A 568 4.92 -25.34 -23.24
C PHE A 568 5.31 -26.72 -22.70
N ILE A 569 4.79 -27.80 -23.34
CA ILE A 569 5.13 -29.16 -22.95
C ILE A 569 6.64 -29.43 -23.12
N ALA A 570 7.23 -29.00 -24.23
CA ALA A 570 8.67 -29.15 -24.47
C ALA A 570 9.49 -28.36 -23.46
N THR A 571 9.06 -27.16 -23.06
CA THR A 571 9.71 -26.32 -22.05
C THR A 571 9.71 -27.02 -20.69
N VAL A 572 8.60 -27.61 -20.26
CA VAL A 572 8.53 -28.38 -19.00
C VAL A 572 9.46 -29.58 -19.05
N GLN A 573 9.52 -30.31 -20.18
CA GLN A 573 10.45 -31.43 -20.36
C GLN A 573 11.91 -30.96 -20.27
N ARG A 574 12.26 -29.88 -20.98
CA ARG A 574 13.60 -29.29 -20.94
C ARG A 574 13.97 -28.84 -19.53
N TYR A 575 13.06 -28.21 -18.80
CA TYR A 575 13.29 -27.76 -17.43
C TYR A 575 13.57 -28.96 -16.48
N ASN A 576 12.89 -30.08 -16.67
CA ASN A 576 13.17 -31.31 -15.94
C ASN A 576 14.55 -31.89 -16.25
N GLU A 577 15.03 -31.80 -17.52
CA GLU A 577 16.39 -32.21 -17.89
C GLU A 577 17.45 -31.36 -17.18
N LEU A 578 17.25 -30.03 -17.10
CA LEU A 578 18.13 -29.12 -16.37
C LEU A 578 18.15 -29.43 -14.86
N TYR A 579 17.00 -29.78 -14.29
CA TYR A 579 16.93 -30.26 -12.90
C TYR A 579 17.73 -31.54 -12.70
N ASP A 580 17.61 -32.54 -13.58
CA ASP A 580 18.37 -33.79 -13.50
C ASP A 580 19.87 -33.60 -13.64
N ALA A 581 20.25 -32.69 -14.52
CA ALA A 581 21.66 -32.30 -14.71
C ALA A 581 22.22 -31.47 -13.55
N GLN A 582 21.37 -31.00 -12.63
CA GLN A 582 21.70 -30.03 -11.57
C GLN A 582 22.48 -28.83 -12.11
N LYS A 583 22.12 -28.41 -13.32
CA LYS A 583 22.78 -27.31 -14.03
C LYS A 583 21.81 -26.68 -15.02
N ASP A 584 21.53 -25.41 -14.84
CA ASP A 584 20.78 -24.62 -15.80
C ASP A 584 21.72 -24.02 -16.85
N GLU A 585 21.81 -24.68 -18.02
CA GLU A 585 22.61 -24.23 -19.13
C GLU A 585 21.91 -23.14 -19.97
N ASP A 586 20.59 -22.96 -19.78
CA ASP A 586 19.79 -22.06 -20.60
C ASP A 586 19.80 -20.62 -20.03
N PHE A 587 19.62 -20.46 -18.71
CA PHE A 587 19.54 -19.16 -18.06
C PHE A 587 20.40 -19.00 -16.80
N GLY A 588 21.17 -20.04 -16.42
CA GLY A 588 22.13 -19.98 -15.32
C GLY A 588 21.49 -19.90 -13.92
N LYS A 589 20.27 -20.44 -13.75
CA LYS A 589 19.63 -20.55 -12.45
C LYS A 589 20.41 -21.49 -11.54
N PRO A 590 20.67 -21.12 -10.27
CA PRO A 590 21.37 -21.98 -9.33
C PRO A 590 20.71 -23.35 -9.18
N ALA A 591 21.49 -24.43 -9.13
CA ALA A 591 20.97 -25.79 -9.01
C ALA A 591 20.07 -25.99 -7.79
N SER A 592 20.42 -25.37 -6.66
CA SER A 592 19.61 -25.41 -5.42
C SER A 592 18.22 -24.78 -5.59
N ARG A 593 18.01 -24.01 -6.64
CA ARG A 593 16.74 -23.31 -6.92
C ARG A 593 15.99 -23.88 -8.13
N LEU A 594 16.51 -24.93 -8.76
CA LEU A 594 15.75 -25.72 -9.73
C LEU A 594 14.73 -26.63 -9.02
N SER A 595 13.58 -26.86 -9.61
CA SER A 595 12.56 -27.81 -9.17
C SER A 595 12.18 -28.76 -10.29
N ALA A 596 11.78 -29.99 -9.94
CA ALA A 596 11.17 -30.89 -10.92
C ALA A 596 9.68 -30.56 -11.11
N ILE A 597 9.14 -30.87 -12.29
CA ILE A 597 7.70 -30.77 -12.59
C ILE A 597 7.27 -32.11 -13.14
N ARG A 598 6.98 -33.09 -12.22
CA ARG A 598 6.78 -34.51 -12.57
C ARG A 598 5.69 -35.20 -11.78
N THR A 599 5.33 -34.67 -10.62
CA THR A 599 4.41 -35.31 -9.67
C THR A 599 3.08 -34.61 -9.68
N ALA A 600 2.04 -35.28 -10.15
CA ALA A 600 0.67 -34.75 -10.11
C ALA A 600 0.18 -34.57 -8.66
N PRO A 601 -0.71 -33.61 -8.39
CA PRO A 601 -1.25 -32.63 -9.34
C PRO A 601 -0.24 -31.55 -9.73
N PHE A 602 -0.39 -31.05 -10.96
CA PHE A 602 0.34 -29.90 -11.47
C PHE A 602 -0.48 -28.63 -11.28
N TYR A 603 0.20 -27.53 -11.03
CA TYR A 603 -0.42 -26.22 -10.79
C TYR A 603 0.15 -25.17 -11.74
N GLY A 604 -0.71 -24.27 -12.20
CA GLY A 604 -0.32 -23.14 -13.02
C GLY A 604 -1.18 -21.93 -12.74
N CYS A 605 -0.60 -20.73 -12.84
CA CYS A 605 -1.32 -19.47 -12.73
C CYS A 605 -0.67 -18.39 -13.58
N TRP A 606 -1.44 -17.35 -13.95
CA TRP A 606 -0.94 -16.19 -14.66
C TRP A 606 -0.63 -15.06 -13.68
N LEU A 607 0.53 -14.43 -13.86
CA LEU A 607 1.08 -13.41 -12.99
C LEU A 607 1.59 -12.22 -13.79
N GLY A 608 1.54 -11.05 -13.19
CA GLY A 608 2.31 -9.87 -13.51
C GLY A 608 2.85 -9.25 -12.23
N ALA A 609 3.35 -8.03 -12.33
CA ALA A 609 3.80 -7.30 -11.15
C ALA A 609 2.64 -6.90 -10.25
N SER A 610 2.86 -6.95 -8.94
CA SER A 610 2.04 -6.29 -7.94
C SER A 610 2.75 -5.04 -7.45
N LEU A 611 2.16 -3.87 -7.68
CA LEU A 611 2.66 -2.59 -7.21
C LEU A 611 2.40 -2.46 -5.70
N LEU A 612 3.45 -2.29 -4.93
CA LEU A 612 3.37 -2.08 -3.50
C LEU A 612 3.28 -0.59 -3.14
N CYS A 613 4.23 0.19 -3.63
CA CYS A 613 4.29 1.65 -3.49
C CYS A 613 5.22 2.25 -4.56
N SER A 614 5.15 3.57 -4.74
CA SER A 614 6.14 4.34 -5.49
C SER A 614 7.14 4.97 -4.51
N LEU A 615 8.44 4.86 -4.80
CA LEU A 615 9.51 5.44 -3.99
C LEU A 615 10.25 6.58 -4.71
N GLN A 616 9.84 6.92 -5.93
CA GLN A 616 10.23 8.18 -6.57
C GLN A 616 9.59 9.33 -5.81
N GLY A 617 10.40 10.15 -5.20
CA GLY A 617 9.92 11.23 -4.34
C GLY A 617 10.60 12.56 -4.62
N ILE A 618 10.27 13.55 -3.81
CA ILE A 618 10.94 14.85 -3.80
C ILE A 618 12.39 14.63 -3.40
N SER A 619 13.32 15.12 -4.21
CA SER A 619 14.75 15.07 -3.92
C SER A 619 15.07 15.78 -2.60
N ILE A 620 15.87 15.12 -1.75
CA ILE A 620 16.17 15.61 -0.40
C ILE A 620 17.67 15.68 -0.12
N THR A 621 18.02 16.49 0.87
CA THR A 621 19.35 16.50 1.48
C THR A 621 19.49 15.36 2.52
N PRO A 622 20.71 15.06 3.03
CA PRO A 622 20.90 14.15 4.15
C PRO A 622 20.13 14.54 5.43
N ASN A 623 19.73 15.79 5.54
CA ASN A 623 18.92 16.33 6.64
C ASN A 623 17.41 16.35 6.32
N CYS A 624 16.97 15.60 5.31
CA CYS A 624 15.59 15.47 4.88
C CYS A 624 14.93 16.77 4.37
N GLN A 625 15.69 17.83 4.08
CA GLN A 625 15.17 19.05 3.44
C GLN A 625 14.89 18.79 1.96
N ALA A 626 13.73 19.22 1.46
CA ALA A 626 13.44 19.23 0.03
C ALA A 626 14.44 20.10 -0.73
N LYS A 627 14.76 19.71 -1.97
CA LYS A 627 15.66 20.48 -2.86
C LYS A 627 14.89 21.12 -4.01
N ASP A 628 15.36 22.29 -4.44
CA ASP A 628 14.89 22.97 -5.65
C ASP A 628 15.58 22.43 -6.92
N ASP A 629 15.21 22.92 -8.10
CA ASP A 629 15.79 22.53 -9.41
C ASP A 629 17.30 22.77 -9.54
N ARG A 630 17.90 23.52 -8.63
CA ARG A 630 19.36 23.73 -8.55
C ARG A 630 20.02 22.77 -7.58
N ASN A 631 19.27 21.84 -7.00
CA ASN A 631 19.68 20.95 -5.92
C ASN A 631 20.04 21.67 -4.59
N GLU A 632 19.55 22.90 -4.40
CA GLU A 632 19.71 23.62 -3.15
C GLU A 632 18.53 23.35 -2.20
N PRO A 633 18.75 23.31 -0.87
CA PRO A 633 17.68 23.05 0.08
C PRO A 633 16.66 24.20 0.11
N ILE A 634 15.37 23.86 0.09
CA ILE A 634 14.27 24.79 0.31
C ILE A 634 14.13 25.01 1.82
N PRO A 635 14.35 26.23 2.33
CA PRO A 635 14.25 26.47 3.76
C PRO A 635 12.83 26.22 4.29
N GLY A 636 12.71 25.52 5.41
CA GLY A 636 11.43 25.23 6.06
C GLY A 636 10.62 24.09 5.45
N LEU A 637 11.10 23.40 4.39
CA LEU A 637 10.42 22.25 3.81
C LEU A 637 11.21 20.96 4.03
N TYR A 638 10.58 19.99 4.69
CA TYR A 638 11.15 18.67 4.99
C TYR A 638 10.26 17.56 4.47
N VAL A 639 10.84 16.41 4.14
CA VAL A 639 10.10 15.30 3.52
C VAL A 639 10.56 13.96 4.08
N THR A 640 9.62 13.09 4.38
CA THR A 640 9.86 11.69 4.77
C THR A 640 8.84 10.74 4.13
N GLY A 641 9.04 9.44 4.29
CA GLY A 641 8.14 8.43 3.74
C GLY A 641 8.34 8.18 2.25
N ASP A 642 7.36 7.55 1.62
CA ASP A 642 7.46 7.15 0.21
C ASP A 642 7.56 8.34 -0.75
N MET A 643 7.13 9.52 -0.32
CA MET A 643 7.31 10.74 -1.08
C MET A 643 8.71 11.37 -0.96
N SER A 644 9.63 10.85 -0.14
CA SER A 644 11.02 11.32 -0.07
C SER A 644 11.90 10.58 -1.06
N GLY A 645 12.62 11.34 -1.88
CA GLY A 645 13.52 10.86 -2.92
C GLY A 645 14.97 10.71 -2.48
N SER A 646 15.87 10.76 -3.47
CA SER A 646 17.34 10.71 -3.35
C SER A 646 17.90 9.38 -2.83
N PHE A 647 17.07 8.48 -2.31
CA PHE A 647 17.49 7.18 -1.77
C PHE A 647 17.33 6.07 -2.79
N PHE A 648 16.12 5.85 -3.31
CA PHE A 648 15.81 4.83 -4.32
C PHE A 648 15.67 5.47 -5.68
N GLN A 649 16.33 4.90 -6.68
CA GLN A 649 16.18 5.31 -8.07
C GLN A 649 16.31 4.10 -8.98
N ASN A 650 15.36 3.93 -9.88
CA ASN A 650 15.29 2.87 -10.88
C ASN A 650 15.15 1.44 -10.34
N ASN A 651 15.39 1.20 -9.06
CA ASN A 651 15.33 -0.12 -8.44
C ASN A 651 15.04 -0.03 -6.95
N TYR A 652 14.41 -1.07 -6.42
CA TYR A 652 14.31 -1.34 -4.99
C TYR A 652 15.26 -2.50 -4.64
N PRO A 653 16.48 -2.22 -4.15
CA PRO A 653 17.48 -3.26 -3.92
C PRO A 653 17.11 -4.17 -2.75
N CYS A 654 17.16 -5.48 -2.97
CA CYS A 654 16.88 -6.49 -1.95
C CYS A 654 18.09 -6.91 -1.12
N VAL A 655 19.18 -6.14 -1.15
CA VAL A 655 20.41 -6.43 -0.39
C VAL A 655 20.21 -6.33 1.12
N MET A 656 19.18 -5.60 1.57
CA MET A 656 18.77 -5.47 2.96
C MET A 656 17.24 -5.34 3.05
N GLY A 657 16.59 -6.22 3.80
CA GLY A 657 15.13 -6.21 3.97
C GLY A 657 14.61 -5.03 4.78
N GLY A 658 13.37 -4.57 4.45
CA GLY A 658 12.66 -3.54 5.22
C GLY A 658 13.20 -2.11 5.08
N THR A 659 14.08 -1.85 4.12
CA THR A 659 14.79 -0.58 3.97
C THR A 659 13.84 0.60 3.74
N ALA A 660 12.76 0.45 2.95
CA ALA A 660 11.80 1.54 2.70
C ALA A 660 11.16 2.05 4.00
N CYS A 661 10.62 1.14 4.82
CA CYS A 661 10.01 1.52 6.09
C CYS A 661 11.06 2.00 7.12
N GLY A 662 12.22 1.32 7.19
CA GLY A 662 13.33 1.73 8.07
C GLY A 662 13.83 3.14 7.76
N ARG A 663 13.99 3.47 6.47
CA ARG A 663 14.30 4.81 6.00
C ARG A 663 13.21 5.82 6.43
N THR A 664 11.94 5.48 6.21
CA THR A 664 10.80 6.34 6.57
C THR A 664 10.84 6.75 8.03
N LEU A 665 10.99 5.79 8.94
CA LEU A 665 11.03 6.07 10.38
C LEU A 665 12.30 6.83 10.79
N THR A 666 13.46 6.48 10.22
CA THR A 666 14.72 7.16 10.48
C THR A 666 14.68 8.63 10.04
N PHE A 667 14.18 8.89 8.83
CA PHE A 667 14.11 10.24 8.28
C PHE A 667 13.05 11.10 8.98
N ALA A 668 11.98 10.50 9.50
CA ALA A 668 11.01 11.19 10.33
C ALA A 668 11.67 11.81 11.58
N ILE A 669 12.47 11.03 12.29
CA ILE A 669 13.23 11.50 13.47
C ILE A 669 14.29 12.53 13.05
N LYS A 670 15.04 12.25 11.96
CA LYS A 670 16.08 13.15 11.44
C LYS A 670 15.51 14.53 11.09
N ALA A 671 14.39 14.58 10.40
CA ALA A 671 13.73 15.83 10.05
C ALA A 671 13.33 16.64 11.28
N ILE A 672 12.70 16.00 12.29
CA ILE A 672 12.33 16.70 13.54
C ILE A 672 13.55 17.23 14.28
N LYS A 673 14.63 16.45 14.39
CA LYS A 673 15.89 16.91 15.00
C LYS A 673 16.43 18.15 14.29
N GLN A 674 16.45 18.13 12.97
CA GLN A 674 16.94 19.23 12.15
C GLN A 674 16.05 20.47 12.29
N MET A 675 14.74 20.32 12.25
CA MET A 675 13.79 21.43 12.40
C MET A 675 13.90 22.10 13.76
N ALA A 676 14.05 21.31 14.81
CA ALA A 676 14.12 21.78 16.20
C ALA A 676 15.54 22.17 16.66
N GLY A 677 16.56 22.06 15.80
CA GLY A 677 17.95 22.37 16.17
C GLY A 677 18.51 21.48 17.27
N LEU A 678 18.15 20.19 17.26
CA LEU A 678 18.58 19.19 18.26
C LEU A 678 19.84 18.42 17.84
N GLU A 679 20.47 18.77 16.74
CA GLU A 679 21.75 18.23 16.23
C GLU A 679 22.85 19.25 16.23
#